data_d20ead54b64cbe0a17988e5af181a155
#
_entry.id   d20ead54b64cbe0a17988e5af181a155
#
_cell.length_a   1.000
_cell.length_b   1.000
_cell.length_c   1.000
_cell.angle_alpha   90.00
_cell.angle_beta   90.00
_cell.angle_gamma   90.00
#
_symmetry.space_group_name_H-M   'P 1'
#
loop_
_entity.id
_entity.type
_entity.pdbx_description
1 polymer ?
#
loop_
_entity_poly.entity_id
_entity_poly.type
_entity_poly.pdbx_seq_one_letter_code
_entity_poly.pdbx_strand_id
1 'polypeptide(L)'
;MYHKLKSLFLTTLLTVMPFCLCGQTIVLNPKTAKSTFDGIGVVNGGGATSVLLKDYKEPQRSQILDMVYKPKFGASVSSLLVEIPGDGNSTQGSMPSHMHYRHDCNFSRGYTWWILREAKRRNPMLTLDATAWSAPHWIGNGNFWSKDAADYYVNWLLGLRHVYGLELDALGCRNERGDDYPFVKALRKALDDNGFSKVRIHAFDNWYDGKLNFVKDMMTDSALNASIDIISGHTFGMGYPVKPEEREMARKLGKPIWNTEDHVYLKGFDCLITIVNCFNRNYIDNGVTKVVNWYDIGGLYPMEPYSADPPMLLAYEPWSGHYRVRQSLWGYAHYGQFSEVGWRYVDSGCRHLQGGGTMVTLMSPKGDYSVIIETKGAKKVQTVSWKTAGSMSRNTLCQWTSDSVNQFMRRDDVKAHGGRFTVTLQPNTVYSFSTTRGQQKGCFADIPTSKPFPMPYKDDFEDYEPYNKWGFLPHYFADIIGSFELKASPDGKGSCLQQTVGEPANSWAPDWNYYTIIGDSAWRDYEVKADVWLNHGDKAAVMGRVFDVGFGWGVIPKGYYLSMDEMGNCAIVVTRGKVDKTELVGDAEQQAIIKSGIDTGVGGELVLAKAHVDGVSPYTWHNLCLRFEGKKITAVVDGKEAMTATSSYAGHGMAGLMAVKDSSRVSTPYFDNIDIRPIKGNGTVSSRPGIEPLY
;
A
#
# COMPACT_ATOMS: atom_id res chain seq x y z
N MET A 1 50.05 -25.86 76.81
CA MET A 1 49.45 -24.78 77.63
C MET A 1 48.18 -24.31 76.86
N TYR A 2 47.02 -24.60 77.40
CA TYR A 2 45.72 -24.31 76.83
C TYR A 2 45.40 -22.85 76.85
N HIS A 3 44.81 -22.34 75.76
CA HIS A 3 43.81 -21.26 75.79
C HIS A 3 42.70 -21.45 74.78
N LYS A 4 41.50 -21.49 75.37
CA LYS A 4 40.18 -21.62 74.67
C LYS A 4 39.85 -20.32 73.93
N LEU A 5 39.46 -20.41 72.65
CA LEU A 5 38.71 -19.36 71.96
C LEU A 5 37.23 -19.77 71.85
N LYS A 6 36.40 -18.95 72.49
CA LYS A 6 34.93 -19.05 72.38
C LYS A 6 34.48 -18.53 71.00
N SER A 7 33.77 -19.37 70.25
CA SER A 7 33.08 -19.00 69.04
C SER A 7 31.80 -18.24 69.36
N LEU A 8 31.70 -17.00 68.86
CA LEU A 8 30.49 -16.17 68.93
C LEU A 8 29.77 -16.34 67.62
N PHE A 9 28.65 -17.11 67.59
CA PHE A 9 27.73 -17.16 66.44
C PHE A 9 26.92 -15.88 66.41
N LEU A 10 27.19 -15.02 65.42
CA LEU A 10 26.35 -13.86 65.06
C LEU A 10 25.32 -14.30 64.06
N THR A 11 24.07 -14.51 64.49
CA THR A 11 22.94 -14.81 63.65
C THR A 11 22.47 -13.52 62.99
N THR A 12 22.87 -13.29 61.75
CA THR A 12 22.36 -12.17 60.96
C THR A 12 20.96 -12.53 60.46
N LEU A 13 19.95 -11.92 61.07
CA LEU A 13 18.57 -11.98 60.60
C LEU A 13 18.48 -11.16 59.32
N LEU A 14 18.48 -11.79 58.15
CA LEU A 14 18.12 -11.14 56.87
C LEU A 14 16.62 -10.86 56.92
N THR A 15 16.23 -9.65 57.28
CA THR A 15 14.88 -9.13 57.00
C THR A 15 14.74 -8.94 55.48
N VAL A 16 14.10 -9.90 54.87
CA VAL A 16 13.58 -9.73 53.49
C VAL A 16 12.46 -8.70 53.57
N MET A 17 12.82 -7.43 53.36
CA MET A 17 11.81 -6.42 53.09
C MET A 17 11.08 -6.82 51.80
N PRO A 18 9.76 -7.01 51.80
CA PRO A 18 9.02 -7.15 50.57
C PRO A 18 9.15 -5.82 49.82
N PHE A 19 9.90 -5.81 48.73
CA PHE A 19 9.80 -4.72 47.76
C PHE A 19 8.34 -4.69 47.31
N CYS A 20 7.55 -3.84 47.94
CA CYS A 20 6.28 -3.42 47.39
C CYS A 20 6.60 -2.71 46.05
N LEU A 21 6.59 -3.47 44.94
CA LEU A 21 6.45 -2.91 43.60
C LEU A 21 5.10 -2.20 43.58
N CYS A 22 5.10 -0.91 43.97
CA CYS A 22 3.91 -0.05 43.81
C CYS A 22 3.56 0.05 42.37
N GLY A 23 2.84 -0.95 41.84
CA GLY A 23 2.29 -0.93 40.51
C GLY A 23 1.34 0.25 40.36
N GLN A 24 1.40 0.92 39.24
CA GLN A 24 0.46 2.00 38.88
C GLN A 24 -0.98 1.48 38.94
N THR A 25 -1.84 2.06 39.76
CA THR A 25 -3.28 1.73 39.79
C THR A 25 -4.05 2.77 39.02
N ILE A 26 -4.80 2.32 38.01
CA ILE A 26 -5.58 3.15 37.09
C ILE A 26 -7.07 2.93 37.36
N VAL A 27 -7.87 3.98 37.38
CA VAL A 27 -9.33 3.89 37.42
C VAL A 27 -9.86 4.17 36.02
N LEU A 28 -10.38 3.15 35.34
CA LEU A 28 -11.05 3.28 34.05
C LEU A 28 -12.44 3.86 34.27
N ASN A 29 -12.60 5.13 33.95
CA ASN A 29 -13.83 5.88 34.18
C ASN A 29 -14.57 6.17 32.87
N PRO A 30 -15.74 5.57 32.61
CA PRO A 30 -16.48 5.77 31.36
C PRO A 30 -16.92 7.22 31.14
N LYS A 31 -17.00 8.05 32.19
CA LYS A 31 -17.27 9.48 32.05
C LYS A 31 -16.16 10.25 31.32
N THR A 32 -14.97 9.68 31.20
CA THR A 32 -13.87 10.26 30.42
C THR A 32 -13.89 9.83 28.94
N ALA A 33 -14.82 8.97 28.54
CA ALA A 33 -14.92 8.45 27.19
C ALA A 33 -15.61 9.49 26.26
N LYS A 34 -14.82 10.43 25.75
CA LYS A 34 -15.33 11.56 24.92
C LYS A 34 -15.12 11.35 23.43
N SER A 35 -13.97 10.86 23.03
CA SER A 35 -13.62 10.66 21.62
C SER A 35 -14.09 9.30 21.10
N THR A 36 -14.65 9.29 19.89
CA THR A 36 -15.05 8.07 19.21
C THR A 36 -13.83 7.44 18.54
N PHE A 37 -13.73 6.12 18.59
CA PHE A 37 -12.78 5.36 17.81
C PHE A 37 -13.32 5.19 16.39
N ASP A 38 -12.68 5.83 15.42
CA ASP A 38 -13.07 5.78 14.01
C ASP A 38 -12.40 4.63 13.25
N GLY A 39 -11.52 3.87 13.91
CA GLY A 39 -10.96 2.64 13.37
C GLY A 39 -9.44 2.63 13.21
N ILE A 40 -8.96 1.47 12.82
CA ILE A 40 -7.64 1.28 12.23
C ILE A 40 -7.81 0.77 10.81
N GLY A 41 -7.02 1.29 9.90
CA GLY A 41 -7.16 1.00 8.48
C GLY A 41 -5.84 0.72 7.78
N VAL A 42 -6.00 0.42 6.52
CA VAL A 42 -4.91 0.21 5.57
C VAL A 42 -5.21 0.90 4.26
N VAL A 43 -4.17 1.27 3.56
CA VAL A 43 -4.25 1.75 2.17
C VAL A 43 -4.08 0.55 1.24
N ASN A 44 -4.94 0.44 0.22
CA ASN A 44 -4.69 -0.33 -0.99
C ASN A 44 -4.66 0.66 -2.17
N GLY A 45 -3.51 1.24 -2.40
CA GLY A 45 -3.31 2.35 -3.32
C GLY A 45 -1.87 2.85 -3.28
N GLY A 46 -1.60 3.95 -3.96
CA GLY A 46 -0.26 4.37 -4.31
C GLY A 46 0.23 3.62 -5.55
N GLY A 47 -0.69 3.33 -6.49
CA GLY A 47 -0.45 2.61 -7.72
C GLY A 47 -0.81 1.13 -7.67
N ALA A 48 -0.01 0.32 -8.34
CA ALA A 48 -0.23 -1.11 -8.57
C ALA A 48 0.19 -2.01 -7.38
N THR A 49 0.14 -1.52 -6.15
CA THR A 49 0.67 -2.17 -4.95
C THR A 49 0.23 -3.62 -4.75
N SER A 50 -0.99 -3.97 -5.19
CA SER A 50 -1.56 -5.31 -5.07
C SER A 50 -1.98 -5.91 -6.42
N VAL A 51 -1.44 -5.44 -7.55
CA VAL A 51 -1.90 -5.84 -8.88
C VAL A 51 -1.76 -7.34 -9.13
N LEU A 52 -0.73 -7.99 -8.62
CA LEU A 52 -0.52 -9.43 -8.80
C LEU A 52 -1.48 -10.29 -7.97
N LEU A 53 -2.17 -9.70 -6.97
CA LEU A 53 -3.18 -10.42 -6.20
C LEU A 53 -4.34 -10.92 -7.07
N LYS A 54 -4.66 -10.18 -8.15
CA LYS A 54 -5.70 -10.57 -9.11
C LYS A 54 -5.42 -11.93 -9.77
N ASP A 55 -4.14 -12.30 -9.86
CA ASP A 55 -3.68 -13.50 -10.57
C ASP A 55 -3.50 -14.73 -9.66
N TYR A 56 -3.76 -14.58 -8.35
CA TYR A 56 -3.81 -15.73 -7.45
C TYR A 56 -5.05 -16.59 -7.72
N LYS A 57 -4.86 -17.90 -7.73
CA LYS A 57 -5.96 -18.86 -7.75
C LYS A 57 -6.63 -18.98 -6.40
N GLU A 58 -7.83 -19.51 -6.38
CA GLU A 58 -8.44 -20.01 -5.16
C GLU A 58 -7.78 -21.36 -4.72
N PRO A 59 -7.64 -21.63 -3.40
CA PRO A 59 -8.14 -20.79 -2.32
C PRO A 59 -7.18 -19.67 -1.85
N GLN A 60 -5.95 -19.56 -2.41
CA GLN A 60 -4.93 -18.66 -1.90
C GLN A 60 -5.34 -17.18 -1.98
N ARG A 61 -6.05 -16.78 -3.05
CA ARG A 61 -6.58 -15.42 -3.17
C ARG A 61 -7.54 -15.07 -2.03
N SER A 62 -8.48 -15.96 -1.71
CA SER A 62 -9.38 -15.80 -0.57
C SER A 62 -8.66 -15.85 0.77
N GLN A 63 -7.66 -16.70 0.94
CA GLN A 63 -6.85 -16.80 2.16
C GLN A 63 -6.13 -15.47 2.46
N ILE A 64 -5.51 -14.86 1.45
CA ILE A 64 -4.82 -13.56 1.58
C ILE A 64 -5.80 -12.49 2.05
N LEU A 65 -6.95 -12.37 1.41
CA LEU A 65 -7.97 -11.39 1.75
C LEU A 65 -8.61 -11.65 3.12
N ASP A 66 -8.80 -12.92 3.50
CA ASP A 66 -9.32 -13.30 4.82
C ASP A 66 -8.37 -12.88 5.93
N MET A 67 -7.05 -13.00 5.72
CA MET A 67 -6.05 -12.57 6.71
C MET A 67 -6.11 -11.06 7.01
N VAL A 68 -6.52 -10.25 6.05
CA VAL A 68 -6.61 -8.78 6.22
C VAL A 68 -7.99 -8.37 6.75
N TYR A 69 -9.07 -8.80 6.09
CA TYR A 69 -10.39 -8.19 6.24
C TYR A 69 -11.38 -8.99 7.11
N LYS A 70 -11.20 -10.31 7.24
CA LYS A 70 -12.17 -11.14 7.98
C LYS A 70 -12.18 -10.81 9.47
N PRO A 71 -13.35 -10.46 10.05
CA PRO A 71 -13.45 -10.13 11.46
C PRO A 71 -12.96 -11.27 12.37
N LYS A 72 -12.23 -10.91 13.43
CA LYS A 72 -11.77 -11.85 14.47
C LYS A 72 -10.88 -12.99 13.98
N PHE A 73 -10.20 -12.83 12.83
CA PHE A 73 -9.41 -13.92 12.23
C PHE A 73 -7.91 -13.58 12.05
N GLY A 74 -7.59 -12.52 11.32
CA GLY A 74 -6.22 -12.05 11.08
C GLY A 74 -6.04 -10.64 11.61
N ALA A 75 -5.64 -9.71 10.74
CA ALA A 75 -5.53 -8.29 11.06
C ALA A 75 -6.88 -7.71 11.49
N SER A 76 -7.97 -8.14 10.84
CA SER A 76 -9.33 -7.68 11.13
C SER A 76 -9.43 -6.16 11.09
N VAL A 77 -8.87 -5.53 10.05
CA VAL A 77 -8.91 -4.07 9.90
C VAL A 77 -10.34 -3.57 9.78
N SER A 78 -10.59 -2.38 10.26
CA SER A 78 -11.93 -1.77 10.30
C SER A 78 -12.14 -0.71 9.22
N SER A 79 -11.11 -0.38 8.44
CA SER A 79 -11.17 0.60 7.36
C SER A 79 -10.25 0.23 6.21
N LEU A 80 -10.70 0.48 4.99
CA LEU A 80 -9.92 0.35 3.76
C LEU A 80 -9.96 1.69 3.00
N LEU A 81 -8.81 2.29 2.77
CA LEU A 81 -8.63 3.43 1.89
C LEU A 81 -8.05 2.93 0.56
N VAL A 82 -8.69 3.28 -0.55
CA VAL A 82 -8.22 2.93 -1.88
C VAL A 82 -7.83 4.16 -2.69
N GLU A 83 -6.98 3.96 -3.70
CA GLU A 83 -6.75 4.97 -4.71
C GLU A 83 -7.93 5.08 -5.67
N ILE A 84 -8.33 6.31 -5.99
CA ILE A 84 -9.11 6.60 -7.21
C ILE A 84 -8.08 6.68 -8.35
N PRO A 85 -8.01 5.66 -9.23
CA PRO A 85 -6.93 5.54 -10.22
C PRO A 85 -6.89 6.69 -11.22
N GLY A 86 -5.70 7.05 -11.70
CA GLY A 86 -5.52 8.20 -12.58
C GLY A 86 -4.48 8.04 -13.70
N ASP A 87 -4.14 6.79 -14.10
CA ASP A 87 -3.21 6.46 -15.20
C ASP A 87 -1.74 6.87 -14.99
N GLY A 88 -1.45 7.67 -13.98
CA GLY A 88 -0.09 8.10 -13.65
C GLY A 88 0.54 7.26 -12.55
N ASN A 89 1.87 7.29 -12.45
CA ASN A 89 2.56 6.66 -11.35
C ASN A 89 2.20 7.34 -10.02
N SER A 90 1.82 6.52 -9.04
CA SER A 90 1.30 6.95 -7.74
C SER A 90 2.16 6.43 -6.57
N THR A 91 3.40 6.13 -6.77
CA THR A 91 4.46 5.61 -5.90
C THR A 91 4.96 4.23 -6.37
N GLN A 92 4.10 3.24 -6.46
CA GLN A 92 4.41 1.86 -6.87
C GLN A 92 3.61 1.49 -8.11
N GLY A 93 3.90 2.13 -9.23
CA GLY A 93 3.20 1.89 -10.47
C GLY A 93 1.92 2.71 -10.60
N SER A 94 1.13 2.35 -11.59
CA SER A 94 -0.12 3.03 -11.96
C SER A 94 -1.29 2.05 -12.00
N MET A 95 -2.49 2.62 -11.92
CA MET A 95 -3.74 1.90 -12.11
C MET A 95 -4.58 2.60 -13.16
N PRO A 96 -5.30 1.84 -14.01
CA PRO A 96 -6.11 2.42 -15.08
C PRO A 96 -7.28 3.22 -14.53
N SER A 97 -7.41 4.44 -15.03
CA SER A 97 -8.55 5.31 -14.75
C SER A 97 -9.86 4.75 -15.28
N HIS A 98 -10.94 4.98 -14.53
CA HIS A 98 -12.28 4.72 -15.07
C HIS A 98 -12.67 5.68 -16.21
N MET A 99 -11.88 6.71 -16.44
CA MET A 99 -12.07 7.72 -17.51
C MET A 99 -10.70 8.20 -18.01
N HIS A 100 -10.07 7.49 -18.94
CA HIS A 100 -8.82 7.97 -19.57
C HIS A 100 -9.03 9.32 -20.26
N TYR A 101 -10.23 9.51 -20.82
CA TYR A 101 -10.68 10.70 -21.52
C TYR A 101 -12.04 11.15 -20.96
N ARG A 102 -12.43 12.38 -21.19
CA ARG A 102 -13.62 13.03 -20.62
C ARG A 102 -14.93 12.24 -20.80
N HIS A 103 -15.08 11.49 -21.85
CA HIS A 103 -16.30 10.73 -22.16
C HIS A 103 -16.08 9.21 -22.25
N ASP A 104 -14.95 8.75 -21.75
CA ASP A 104 -14.55 7.34 -21.76
C ASP A 104 -14.82 6.72 -20.37
N CYS A 105 -16.08 6.52 -20.04
CA CYS A 105 -16.47 6.01 -18.73
C CYS A 105 -16.58 4.48 -18.74
N ASN A 106 -15.77 3.80 -17.88
CA ASN A 106 -15.79 2.36 -17.73
C ASN A 106 -15.48 1.94 -16.27
N PHE A 107 -16.50 1.46 -15.58
CA PHE A 107 -16.42 1.05 -14.17
C PHE A 107 -15.92 -0.38 -13.98
N SER A 108 -15.38 -1.04 -15.00
CA SER A 108 -14.75 -2.37 -14.89
C SER A 108 -13.23 -2.32 -15.03
N ARG A 109 -12.61 -1.14 -15.18
CA ARG A 109 -11.16 -1.02 -15.29
C ARG A 109 -10.44 -1.19 -13.98
N GLY A 110 -9.33 -1.90 -14.01
CA GLY A 110 -8.49 -2.14 -12.85
C GLY A 110 -9.05 -3.16 -11.87
N TYR A 111 -8.43 -3.26 -10.70
CA TYR A 111 -8.83 -4.19 -9.63
C TYR A 111 -9.43 -3.47 -8.41
N THR A 112 -9.42 -2.14 -8.36
CA THR A 112 -9.84 -1.35 -7.18
C THR A 112 -11.29 -1.63 -6.78
N TRP A 113 -12.22 -1.73 -7.75
CA TRP A 113 -13.61 -2.07 -7.51
C TRP A 113 -13.77 -3.46 -6.91
N TRP A 114 -13.01 -4.40 -7.43
CA TRP A 114 -13.01 -5.78 -6.98
C TRP A 114 -12.52 -5.88 -5.52
N ILE A 115 -11.41 -5.23 -5.15
CA ILE A 115 -10.89 -5.32 -3.78
C ILE A 115 -11.85 -4.69 -2.77
N LEU A 116 -12.51 -3.57 -3.11
CA LEU A 116 -13.56 -2.97 -2.28
C LEU A 116 -14.71 -3.94 -2.04
N ARG A 117 -15.19 -4.60 -3.09
CA ARG A 117 -16.25 -5.60 -3.01
C ARG A 117 -15.84 -6.80 -2.15
N GLU A 118 -14.65 -7.34 -2.37
CA GLU A 118 -14.14 -8.50 -1.65
C GLU A 118 -13.87 -8.22 -0.17
N ALA A 119 -13.36 -7.03 0.14
CA ALA A 119 -13.17 -6.58 1.52
C ALA A 119 -14.52 -6.42 2.25
N LYS A 120 -15.48 -5.75 1.61
CA LYS A 120 -16.82 -5.52 2.17
C LYS A 120 -17.62 -6.83 2.32
N ARG A 121 -17.44 -7.79 1.40
CA ARG A 121 -18.06 -9.12 1.50
C ARG A 121 -17.57 -9.89 2.74
N ARG A 122 -16.28 -9.74 3.10
CA ARG A 122 -15.68 -10.36 4.29
C ARG A 122 -16.05 -9.65 5.58
N ASN A 123 -16.12 -8.33 5.52
CA ASN A 123 -16.46 -7.49 6.66
C ASN A 123 -17.53 -6.45 6.28
N PRO A 124 -18.83 -6.75 6.42
CA PRO A 124 -19.89 -5.79 6.10
C PRO A 124 -19.82 -4.48 6.88
N MET A 125 -19.15 -4.47 8.04
CA MET A 125 -18.97 -3.27 8.88
C MET A 125 -17.73 -2.44 8.51
N LEU A 126 -16.91 -2.91 7.54
CA LEU A 126 -15.72 -2.19 7.09
C LEU A 126 -16.09 -0.82 6.55
N THR A 127 -15.43 0.23 7.01
CA THR A 127 -15.57 1.57 6.43
C THR A 127 -14.71 1.68 5.16
N LEU A 128 -15.28 2.29 4.12
CA LEU A 128 -14.64 2.50 2.84
C LEU A 128 -14.23 3.97 2.69
N ASP A 129 -13.02 4.17 2.23
CA ASP A 129 -12.39 5.48 2.04
C ASP A 129 -11.67 5.51 0.70
N ALA A 130 -11.51 6.68 0.09
CA ALA A 130 -10.79 6.82 -1.16
C ALA A 130 -10.10 8.19 -1.28
N THR A 131 -9.00 8.25 -2.01
CA THR A 131 -8.36 9.51 -2.43
C THR A 131 -7.62 9.30 -3.75
N ALA A 132 -7.32 10.37 -4.48
CA ALA A 132 -6.51 10.28 -5.69
C ALA A 132 -5.07 10.72 -5.42
N TRP A 133 -4.12 10.02 -6.04
CA TRP A 133 -2.72 10.44 -6.18
C TRP A 133 -2.52 11.15 -7.51
N SER A 134 -2.82 10.46 -8.60
CA SER A 134 -2.74 10.94 -9.98
C SER A 134 -4.13 11.16 -10.57
N ALA A 135 -4.20 11.77 -11.75
CA ALA A 135 -5.42 11.91 -12.52
C ALA A 135 -5.11 11.93 -14.03
N PRO A 136 -6.07 11.57 -14.90
CA PRO A 136 -5.91 11.70 -16.35
C PRO A 136 -5.60 13.14 -16.77
N HIS A 137 -4.94 13.31 -17.93
CA HIS A 137 -4.53 14.61 -18.45
C HIS A 137 -5.67 15.62 -18.62
N TRP A 138 -6.83 15.15 -19.08
CA TRP A 138 -7.99 16.00 -19.35
C TRP A 138 -8.53 16.72 -18.09
N ILE A 139 -8.19 16.25 -16.91
CA ILE A 139 -8.54 16.91 -15.65
C ILE A 139 -7.84 18.27 -15.58
N GLY A 140 -8.64 19.34 -15.74
CA GLY A 140 -8.16 20.72 -15.71
C GLY A 140 -7.01 21.03 -16.69
N ASN A 141 -6.90 20.28 -17.79
CA ASN A 141 -5.79 20.39 -18.75
C ASN A 141 -4.41 20.30 -18.06
N GLY A 142 -4.23 19.28 -17.21
CA GLY A 142 -2.99 19.09 -16.45
C GLY A 142 -2.96 19.78 -15.08
N ASN A 143 -4.01 20.51 -14.69
CA ASN A 143 -4.16 21.08 -13.36
C ASN A 143 -5.19 20.28 -12.55
N PHE A 144 -4.72 19.48 -11.61
CA PHE A 144 -5.59 18.64 -10.79
C PHE A 144 -6.67 19.46 -10.04
N TRP A 145 -6.33 20.59 -9.45
CA TRP A 145 -7.23 21.40 -8.63
C TRP A 145 -8.27 22.13 -9.49
N SER A 146 -9.27 21.41 -9.94
CA SER A 146 -10.26 21.88 -10.91
C SER A 146 -11.65 21.29 -10.65
N LYS A 147 -12.67 21.89 -11.28
CA LYS A 147 -14.02 21.31 -11.29
C LYS A 147 -14.04 19.92 -11.95
N ASP A 148 -13.20 19.70 -12.95
CA ASP A 148 -13.09 18.41 -13.62
C ASP A 148 -12.71 17.29 -12.63
N ALA A 149 -11.82 17.56 -11.67
CA ALA A 149 -11.48 16.59 -10.64
C ALA A 149 -12.64 16.30 -9.69
N ALA A 150 -13.42 17.31 -9.32
CA ALA A 150 -14.62 17.11 -8.51
C ALA A 150 -15.66 16.26 -9.25
N ASP A 151 -15.91 16.53 -10.53
CA ASP A 151 -16.82 15.76 -11.38
C ASP A 151 -16.30 14.32 -11.61
N TYR A 152 -14.98 14.14 -11.73
CA TYR A 152 -14.32 12.83 -11.82
C TYR A 152 -14.56 11.97 -10.57
N TYR A 153 -14.45 12.56 -9.39
CA TYR A 153 -14.75 11.88 -8.13
C TYR A 153 -16.23 11.49 -8.01
N VAL A 154 -17.13 12.39 -8.38
CA VAL A 154 -18.57 12.09 -8.42
C VAL A 154 -18.86 10.94 -9.37
N ASN A 155 -18.24 10.93 -10.56
CA ASN A 155 -18.41 9.86 -11.52
C ASN A 155 -17.92 8.51 -10.97
N TRP A 156 -16.76 8.48 -10.30
CA TRP A 156 -16.26 7.29 -9.63
C TRP A 156 -17.23 6.77 -8.55
N LEU A 157 -17.78 7.66 -7.73
CA LEU A 157 -18.78 7.32 -6.71
C LEU A 157 -20.08 6.79 -7.31
N LEU A 158 -20.51 7.32 -8.45
CA LEU A 158 -21.68 6.80 -9.18
C LEU A 158 -21.43 5.37 -9.65
N GLY A 159 -20.23 5.06 -10.15
CA GLY A 159 -19.83 3.70 -10.51
C GLY A 159 -19.85 2.77 -9.29
N LEU A 160 -19.29 3.20 -8.17
CA LEU A 160 -19.26 2.43 -6.94
C LEU A 160 -20.70 2.09 -6.46
N ARG A 161 -21.60 3.06 -6.49
CA ARG A 161 -23.00 2.90 -6.08
C ARG A 161 -23.80 2.05 -7.05
N HIS A 162 -23.79 2.39 -8.32
CA HIS A 162 -24.74 1.81 -9.29
C HIS A 162 -24.29 0.47 -9.84
N VAL A 163 -22.98 0.24 -9.97
CA VAL A 163 -22.44 -1.01 -10.51
C VAL A 163 -22.16 -2.01 -9.39
N TYR A 164 -21.60 -1.54 -8.25
CA TYR A 164 -21.17 -2.43 -7.18
C TYR A 164 -22.06 -2.44 -5.94
N GLY A 165 -23.03 -1.54 -5.86
CA GLY A 165 -23.96 -1.45 -4.72
C GLY A 165 -23.26 -1.05 -3.43
N LEU A 166 -22.14 -0.34 -3.52
CA LEU A 166 -21.33 0.09 -2.38
C LEU A 166 -21.41 1.61 -2.20
N GLU A 167 -21.31 2.05 -0.95
CA GLU A 167 -21.23 3.46 -0.58
C GLU A 167 -19.88 3.75 0.05
N LEU A 168 -19.32 4.93 -0.24
CA LEU A 168 -18.12 5.42 0.39
C LEU A 168 -18.46 6.14 1.69
N ASP A 169 -17.66 5.92 2.74
CA ASP A 169 -17.83 6.61 4.03
C ASP A 169 -17.06 7.93 4.09
N ALA A 170 -15.90 7.99 3.46
CA ALA A 170 -15.05 9.18 3.44
C ALA A 170 -14.29 9.32 2.12
N LEU A 171 -13.85 10.55 1.80
CA LEU A 171 -13.17 10.91 0.58
C LEU A 171 -12.08 11.97 0.84
N GLY A 172 -10.86 11.71 0.43
CA GLY A 172 -9.75 12.67 0.48
C GLY A 172 -9.72 13.61 -0.72
N CYS A 173 -9.12 14.77 -0.53
CA CYS A 173 -8.99 15.77 -1.60
C CYS A 173 -7.94 15.37 -2.65
N ARG A 174 -6.71 15.12 -2.24
CA ARG A 174 -5.60 14.61 -3.04
C ARG A 174 -4.45 14.23 -2.13
N ASN A 175 -3.79 13.14 -2.42
CA ASN A 175 -2.65 12.68 -1.65
C ASN A 175 -1.45 13.63 -1.79
N GLU A 176 -1.00 14.22 -0.67
CA GLU A 176 0.29 14.91 -0.49
C GLU A 176 0.66 15.97 -1.55
N ARG A 177 -0.29 16.74 -2.05
CA ARG A 177 -0.05 17.76 -3.07
C ARG A 177 -0.55 19.16 -2.70
N GLY A 178 -0.55 19.47 -1.38
CA GLY A 178 -0.88 20.79 -0.87
C GLY A 178 -2.36 20.95 -0.52
N ASP A 179 -2.74 22.20 -0.28
CA ASP A 179 -4.07 22.60 0.15
C ASP A 179 -4.73 23.45 -0.95
N ASP A 180 -5.96 23.13 -1.33
CA ASP A 180 -6.75 23.98 -2.25
C ASP A 180 -8.15 24.20 -1.67
N TYR A 181 -8.39 25.40 -1.11
CA TYR A 181 -9.67 25.73 -0.48
C TYR A 181 -10.81 25.91 -1.50
N PRO A 182 -10.61 26.54 -2.67
CA PRO A 182 -11.61 26.53 -3.73
C PRO A 182 -12.03 25.13 -4.13
N PHE A 183 -11.06 24.21 -4.30
CA PHE A 183 -11.34 22.83 -4.69
C PHE A 183 -12.19 22.09 -3.66
N VAL A 184 -11.82 22.11 -2.36
CA VAL A 184 -12.58 21.36 -1.35
C VAL A 184 -14.03 21.87 -1.22
N LYS A 185 -14.25 23.20 -1.37
CA LYS A 185 -15.60 23.79 -1.42
C LYS A 185 -16.37 23.31 -2.66
N ALA A 186 -15.72 23.28 -3.82
CA ALA A 186 -16.33 22.77 -5.06
C ALA A 186 -16.63 21.27 -4.97
N LEU A 187 -15.73 20.47 -4.39
CA LEU A 187 -15.93 19.05 -4.17
C LEU A 187 -17.13 18.78 -3.24
N ARG A 188 -17.23 19.49 -2.10
CA ARG A 188 -18.38 19.36 -1.20
C ARG A 188 -19.70 19.67 -1.92
N LYS A 189 -19.71 20.77 -2.68
CA LYS A 189 -20.88 21.12 -3.48
C LYS A 189 -21.23 20.05 -4.51
N ALA A 190 -20.23 19.53 -5.24
CA ALA A 190 -20.46 18.49 -6.25
C ALA A 190 -21.01 17.20 -5.62
N LEU A 191 -20.50 16.79 -4.46
CA LEU A 191 -21.03 15.64 -3.72
C LEU A 191 -22.48 15.87 -3.27
N ASP A 192 -22.81 17.04 -2.74
CA ASP A 192 -24.16 17.37 -2.27
C ASP A 192 -25.17 17.40 -3.44
N ASP A 193 -24.81 18.05 -4.54
CA ASP A 193 -25.64 18.15 -5.75
C ASP A 193 -25.95 16.78 -6.39
N ASN A 194 -25.09 15.78 -6.17
CA ASN A 194 -25.21 14.44 -6.76
C ASN A 194 -25.65 13.34 -5.76
N GLY A 195 -26.16 13.74 -4.57
CA GLY A 195 -26.72 12.80 -3.60
C GLY A 195 -25.69 12.02 -2.78
N PHE A 196 -24.47 12.57 -2.62
CA PHE A 196 -23.39 12.06 -1.79
C PHE A 196 -23.11 12.91 -0.55
N SER A 197 -24.12 13.63 -0.03
CA SER A 197 -23.99 14.48 1.15
C SER A 197 -23.54 13.76 2.42
N LYS A 198 -23.68 12.43 2.47
CA LYS A 198 -23.22 11.59 3.59
C LYS A 198 -21.75 11.21 3.49
N VAL A 199 -21.11 11.36 2.35
CA VAL A 199 -19.67 11.12 2.18
C VAL A 199 -18.91 12.23 2.88
N ARG A 200 -18.12 11.87 3.89
CA ARG A 200 -17.34 12.85 4.66
C ARG A 200 -16.07 13.21 3.93
N ILE A 201 -15.75 14.49 3.82
CA ILE A 201 -14.47 14.92 3.22
C ILE A 201 -13.43 15.02 4.32
N HIS A 202 -12.28 14.34 4.12
CA HIS A 202 -11.08 14.56 4.89
C HIS A 202 -10.05 15.39 4.09
N ALA A 203 -9.36 16.29 4.77
CA ALA A 203 -8.43 17.22 4.13
C ALA A 203 -7.26 17.60 5.07
N PHE A 204 -6.05 17.82 4.51
CA PHE A 204 -5.67 17.73 3.07
C PHE A 204 -4.66 16.63 2.81
N ASP A 205 -4.43 15.69 3.73
CA ASP A 205 -3.59 14.50 3.56
C ASP A 205 -2.11 14.82 3.23
N ASN A 206 -1.56 15.86 3.85
CA ASN A 206 -0.17 16.24 3.70
C ASN A 206 0.70 15.69 4.85
N TRP A 207 2.03 15.54 4.61
CA TRP A 207 2.96 14.93 5.55
C TRP A 207 3.95 15.91 6.22
N TYR A 208 4.16 17.13 5.66
CA TYR A 208 5.16 18.09 6.11
C TYR A 208 4.76 18.85 7.39
N ASP A 209 5.71 19.58 7.99
CA ASP A 209 5.41 20.46 9.13
C ASP A 209 4.48 21.60 8.69
N GLY A 210 3.47 21.87 9.51
CA GLY A 210 2.43 22.85 9.19
C GLY A 210 1.30 22.30 8.31
N LYS A 211 1.26 21.00 8.03
CA LYS A 211 0.18 20.35 7.26
C LYS A 211 -1.23 20.60 7.80
N LEU A 212 -1.39 21.01 9.05
CA LEU A 212 -2.66 21.38 9.67
C LEU A 212 -2.87 22.87 9.82
N ASN A 213 -2.07 23.73 9.19
CA ASN A 213 -2.24 25.19 9.29
C ASN A 213 -3.63 25.67 8.82
N PHE A 214 -4.23 24.99 7.86
CA PHE A 214 -5.58 25.27 7.36
C PHE A 214 -6.68 25.22 8.45
N VAL A 215 -6.45 24.50 9.56
CA VAL A 215 -7.41 24.42 10.68
C VAL A 215 -7.65 25.80 11.31
N LYS A 216 -6.63 26.66 11.31
CA LYS A 216 -6.78 28.03 11.74
C LYS A 216 -7.73 28.81 10.82
N ASP A 217 -7.65 28.60 9.53
CA ASP A 217 -8.51 29.28 8.56
C ASP A 217 -9.96 28.77 8.65
N MET A 218 -10.17 27.48 8.97
CA MET A 218 -11.51 26.94 9.26
C MET A 218 -12.21 27.65 10.43
N MET A 219 -11.46 28.25 11.37
CA MET A 219 -12.04 28.98 12.50
C MET A 219 -12.73 30.28 12.06
N THR A 220 -12.35 30.83 10.92
CA THR A 220 -12.82 32.13 10.40
C THR A 220 -13.55 32.03 9.06
N ASP A 221 -13.29 31.01 8.26
CA ASP A 221 -13.98 30.69 7.01
C ASP A 221 -15.05 29.62 7.22
N SER A 222 -16.30 30.06 7.41
CA SER A 222 -17.43 29.14 7.67
C SER A 222 -17.70 28.20 6.48
N ALA A 223 -17.45 28.63 5.25
CA ALA A 223 -17.63 27.80 4.05
C ALA A 223 -16.55 26.70 3.98
N LEU A 224 -15.31 27.03 4.31
CA LEU A 224 -14.22 26.04 4.42
C LEU A 224 -14.54 25.03 5.52
N ASN A 225 -14.96 25.50 6.69
CA ASN A 225 -15.35 24.62 7.80
C ASN A 225 -16.51 23.70 7.42
N ALA A 226 -17.51 24.20 6.69
CA ALA A 226 -18.65 23.38 6.25
C ALA A 226 -18.25 22.34 5.19
N SER A 227 -17.16 22.57 4.45
CA SER A 227 -16.70 21.67 3.39
C SER A 227 -15.82 20.53 3.87
N ILE A 228 -15.21 20.65 5.04
CA ILE A 228 -14.28 19.64 5.60
C ILE A 228 -14.93 19.00 6.83
N ASP A 229 -15.18 17.70 6.79
CA ASP A 229 -15.78 16.95 7.90
C ASP A 229 -14.73 16.41 8.87
N ILE A 230 -13.53 16.14 8.37
CA ILE A 230 -12.42 15.47 9.06
C ILE A 230 -11.14 16.23 8.78
N ILE A 231 -10.44 16.61 9.84
CA ILE A 231 -9.09 17.19 9.74
C ILE A 231 -8.11 16.01 9.55
N SER A 232 -7.37 16.00 8.45
CA SER A 232 -6.47 14.87 8.14
C SER A 232 -5.06 15.29 7.78
N GLY A 233 -4.15 14.37 7.96
CA GLY A 233 -2.76 14.47 7.55
C GLY A 233 -2.04 13.15 7.76
N HIS A 234 -0.80 13.08 7.30
CA HIS A 234 0.04 11.88 7.33
C HIS A 234 1.11 11.94 8.41
N THR A 235 1.61 10.76 8.82
CA THR A 235 2.83 10.58 9.64
C THR A 235 2.83 11.27 10.99
N PHE A 236 1.70 11.39 11.67
CA PHE A 236 1.65 11.98 13.01
C PHE A 236 2.39 11.14 14.05
N GLY A 237 2.39 9.83 13.91
CA GLY A 237 3.07 8.91 14.83
C GLY A 237 4.56 8.78 14.58
N MET A 238 5.02 9.00 13.35
CA MET A 238 6.39 8.77 12.90
C MET A 238 7.10 10.03 12.42
N GLY A 239 6.40 11.13 12.23
CA GLY A 239 6.95 12.39 11.72
C GLY A 239 6.51 13.61 12.53
N TYR A 240 5.77 14.51 11.92
CA TYR A 240 5.35 15.76 12.51
C TYR A 240 4.04 15.60 13.31
N PRO A 241 4.08 15.63 14.66
CA PRO A 241 2.89 15.45 15.48
C PRO A 241 1.90 16.61 15.35
N VAL A 242 0.67 16.38 15.79
CA VAL A 242 -0.35 17.44 15.93
C VAL A 242 0.07 18.40 17.03
N LYS A 243 0.13 19.69 16.73
CA LYS A 243 0.45 20.71 17.72
C LYS A 243 -0.69 20.90 18.72
N PRO A 244 -0.42 21.25 19.99
CA PRO A 244 -1.47 21.44 21.00
C PRO A 244 -2.55 22.43 20.58
N GLU A 245 -2.18 23.54 19.92
CA GLU A 245 -3.11 24.55 19.40
C GLU A 245 -3.98 24.02 18.27
N GLU A 246 -3.44 23.20 17.37
CA GLU A 246 -4.19 22.55 16.27
C GLU A 246 -5.25 21.58 16.86
N ARG A 247 -4.84 20.79 17.85
CA ARG A 247 -5.73 19.87 18.57
C ARG A 247 -6.88 20.62 19.27
N GLU A 248 -6.57 21.76 19.92
CA GLU A 248 -7.59 22.57 20.58
C GLU A 248 -8.55 23.23 19.58
N MET A 249 -8.05 23.70 18.43
CA MET A 249 -8.87 24.25 17.35
C MET A 249 -9.79 23.15 16.77
N ALA A 250 -9.27 21.97 16.48
CA ALA A 250 -10.09 20.83 16.02
C ALA A 250 -11.21 20.50 17.01
N ARG A 251 -10.89 20.49 18.32
CA ARG A 251 -11.88 20.29 19.38
C ARG A 251 -12.98 21.36 19.41
N LYS A 252 -12.61 22.65 19.23
CA LYS A 252 -13.57 23.76 19.15
C LYS A 252 -14.47 23.67 17.93
N LEU A 253 -13.92 23.22 16.80
CA LEU A 253 -14.66 22.98 15.56
C LEU A 253 -15.57 21.72 15.63
N GLY A 254 -15.36 20.86 16.63
CA GLY A 254 -16.07 19.58 16.75
C GLY A 254 -15.67 18.56 15.66
N LYS A 255 -14.46 18.71 15.07
CA LYS A 255 -13.98 17.84 13.99
C LYS A 255 -13.00 16.79 14.54
N PRO A 256 -13.12 15.52 14.12
CA PRO A 256 -12.10 14.51 14.43
C PRO A 256 -10.80 14.79 13.65
N ILE A 257 -9.70 14.29 14.19
CA ILE A 257 -8.40 14.27 13.49
C ILE A 257 -8.10 12.83 13.08
N TRP A 258 -7.80 12.62 11.80
CA TRP A 258 -7.41 11.33 11.26
C TRP A 258 -5.96 11.37 10.76
N ASN A 259 -5.23 10.30 11.02
CA ASN A 259 -3.97 9.98 10.34
C ASN A 259 -4.32 9.07 9.15
N THR A 260 -4.46 9.68 7.99
CA THR A 260 -4.94 9.00 6.77
C THR A 260 -3.85 8.22 6.05
N GLU A 261 -2.59 8.43 6.45
CA GLU A 261 -1.47 7.57 6.05
C GLU A 261 -0.33 7.67 7.06
N ASP A 262 0.10 6.52 7.58
CA ASP A 262 1.33 6.40 8.35
C ASP A 262 2.19 5.25 7.79
N HIS A 263 3.46 5.19 8.17
CA HIS A 263 4.40 4.21 7.67
C HIS A 263 5.21 3.62 8.81
N VAL A 264 5.43 2.31 8.77
CA VAL A 264 6.34 1.64 9.69
C VAL A 264 7.31 0.79 8.87
N TYR A 265 8.43 1.39 8.46
CA TYR A 265 9.47 0.75 7.63
C TYR A 265 10.44 -0.08 8.47
N LEU A 266 9.89 -1.00 9.27
CA LEU A 266 10.64 -1.91 10.11
C LEU A 266 10.31 -3.36 9.76
N LYS A 267 11.19 -4.27 10.19
CA LYS A 267 11.05 -5.71 9.93
C LYS A 267 10.69 -6.48 11.20
N GLY A 268 10.13 -7.65 11.01
CA GLY A 268 9.92 -8.60 12.08
C GLY A 268 9.07 -8.07 13.23
N PHE A 269 9.48 -8.41 14.44
CA PHE A 269 8.77 -8.01 15.66
C PHE A 269 8.88 -6.50 15.95
N ASP A 270 9.97 -5.85 15.55
CA ASP A 270 10.13 -4.41 15.73
C ASP A 270 9.06 -3.64 14.93
N CYS A 271 8.69 -4.13 13.75
CA CYS A 271 7.56 -3.60 13.00
C CYS A 271 6.24 -3.80 13.76
N LEU A 272 5.96 -5.02 14.25
CA LEU A 272 4.74 -5.34 14.97
C LEU A 272 4.53 -4.42 16.18
N ILE A 273 5.52 -4.34 17.07
CA ILE A 273 5.38 -3.55 18.30
C ILE A 273 5.33 -2.04 18.01
N THR A 274 6.01 -1.60 16.94
CA THR A 274 5.98 -0.18 16.52
C THR A 274 4.62 0.20 15.94
N ILE A 275 3.95 -0.69 15.21
CA ILE A 275 2.57 -0.47 14.75
C ILE A 275 1.62 -0.22 15.94
N VAL A 276 1.69 -1.05 16.98
CA VAL A 276 0.83 -0.86 18.17
C VAL A 276 1.21 0.42 18.92
N ASN A 277 2.50 0.71 19.06
CA ASN A 277 2.98 1.98 19.62
C ASN A 277 2.50 3.19 18.81
N CYS A 278 2.55 3.11 17.48
CA CYS A 278 2.02 4.13 16.58
C CYS A 278 0.53 4.37 16.82
N PHE A 279 -0.28 3.33 16.84
CA PHE A 279 -1.73 3.45 17.10
C PHE A 279 -2.02 4.07 18.47
N ASN A 280 -1.36 3.60 19.52
CA ASN A 280 -1.52 4.15 20.87
C ASN A 280 -1.13 5.63 20.94
N ARG A 281 0.04 5.99 20.40
CA ARG A 281 0.55 7.36 20.45
C ARG A 281 -0.23 8.33 19.57
N ASN A 282 -0.74 7.87 18.44
CA ASN A 282 -1.63 8.70 17.61
C ASN A 282 -2.81 9.22 18.44
N TYR A 283 -3.42 8.40 19.30
CA TYR A 283 -4.46 8.90 20.19
C TYR A 283 -3.91 9.69 21.39
N ILE A 284 -2.96 9.12 22.14
CA ILE A 284 -2.46 9.70 23.40
C ILE A 284 -1.82 11.08 23.14
N ASP A 285 -0.92 11.17 22.18
CA ASP A 285 -0.10 12.35 21.94
C ASP A 285 -0.81 13.34 20.99
N ASN A 286 -1.55 12.84 19.99
CA ASN A 286 -2.07 13.64 18.89
C ASN A 286 -3.60 13.82 18.91
N GLY A 287 -4.35 13.00 19.66
CA GLY A 287 -5.84 13.04 19.67
C GLY A 287 -6.45 12.48 18.39
N VAL A 288 -5.68 11.72 17.63
CA VAL A 288 -6.10 11.07 16.40
C VAL A 288 -7.05 9.92 16.70
N THR A 289 -8.20 9.87 16.01
CA THR A 289 -9.24 8.88 16.25
C THR A 289 -9.30 7.74 15.23
N LYS A 290 -8.63 7.90 14.08
CA LYS A 290 -8.42 6.87 13.06
C LYS A 290 -6.98 6.91 12.57
N VAL A 291 -6.37 5.74 12.42
CA VAL A 291 -5.04 5.60 11.82
C VAL A 291 -5.12 4.63 10.66
N VAL A 292 -4.63 5.03 9.52
CA VAL A 292 -4.50 4.22 8.31
C VAL A 292 -3.02 4.08 7.99
N ASN A 293 -2.53 2.87 7.76
CA ASN A 293 -1.15 2.64 7.37
C ASN A 293 -1.05 2.27 5.88
N TRP A 294 -0.07 2.81 5.20
CA TRP A 294 0.31 2.41 3.86
C TRP A 294 1.27 1.22 3.98
N TYR A 295 1.03 0.08 3.37
CA TYR A 295 -0.13 -0.43 2.66
C TYR A 295 -0.41 -1.88 3.09
N ASP A 296 -1.49 -2.52 2.63
CA ASP A 296 -1.96 -3.80 3.16
C ASP A 296 -1.24 -5.03 2.59
N ILE A 297 -1.28 -5.21 1.25
CA ILE A 297 -0.82 -6.42 0.55
C ILE A 297 0.23 -6.04 -0.49
N GLY A 298 1.46 -6.48 -0.28
CA GLY A 298 2.55 -6.36 -1.25
C GLY A 298 2.38 -7.35 -2.39
N GLY A 299 1.67 -6.95 -3.42
CA GLY A 299 1.37 -7.73 -4.62
C GLY A 299 1.91 -7.09 -5.90
N LEU A 300 3.04 -6.42 -5.82
CA LEU A 300 3.84 -5.92 -6.94
C LEU A 300 5.20 -6.62 -6.92
N TYR A 301 5.87 -6.71 -8.04
CA TYR A 301 7.25 -7.21 -8.12
C TYR A 301 8.18 -6.47 -7.16
N PRO A 302 9.02 -7.18 -6.36
CA PRO A 302 9.85 -6.54 -5.32
C PRO A 302 11.10 -5.87 -5.93
N MET A 303 10.93 -4.81 -6.68
CA MET A 303 11.98 -4.12 -7.45
C MET A 303 12.30 -2.71 -6.96
N GLU A 304 11.67 -2.28 -5.88
CA GLU A 304 11.91 -0.98 -5.30
C GLU A 304 11.87 -1.09 -3.75
N PRO A 305 12.44 -0.10 -3.01
CA PRO A 305 12.67 -0.23 -1.58
C PRO A 305 11.41 -0.44 -0.73
N TYR A 306 10.26 0.08 -1.16
CA TYR A 306 9.03 0.00 -0.38
C TYR A 306 8.29 -1.34 -0.48
N SER A 307 8.62 -2.18 -1.49
CA SER A 307 7.83 -3.39 -1.77
C SER A 307 7.86 -4.44 -0.66
N ALA A 308 8.83 -4.44 0.23
CA ALA A 308 9.00 -5.51 1.20
C ALA A 308 8.73 -5.14 2.67
N ASP A 309 8.73 -3.88 3.04
CA ASP A 309 8.72 -3.48 4.45
C ASP A 309 7.34 -3.06 5.02
N PRO A 310 6.54 -2.21 4.37
CA PRO A 310 5.26 -1.79 4.95
C PRO A 310 4.15 -2.85 5.00
N PRO A 311 3.95 -3.75 3.99
CA PRO A 311 2.74 -4.53 3.91
C PRO A 311 2.62 -5.63 4.98
N MET A 312 1.39 -5.99 5.31
CA MET A 312 1.06 -7.09 6.22
C MET A 312 1.29 -8.47 5.61
N LEU A 313 1.14 -8.57 4.30
CA LEU A 313 1.34 -9.78 3.51
C LEU A 313 2.18 -9.46 2.28
N LEU A 314 2.97 -10.45 1.84
CA LEU A 314 3.66 -10.42 0.56
C LEU A 314 3.01 -11.45 -0.36
N ALA A 315 2.40 -10.99 -1.44
CA ALA A 315 1.61 -11.77 -2.37
C ALA A 315 2.00 -11.41 -3.82
N TYR A 316 3.26 -11.64 -4.17
CA TYR A 316 3.82 -11.30 -5.49
C TYR A 316 4.26 -12.53 -6.31
N GLU A 317 3.83 -13.74 -5.91
CA GLU A 317 4.14 -14.99 -6.60
C GLU A 317 2.86 -15.77 -6.99
N PRO A 318 1.93 -15.18 -7.77
CA PRO A 318 0.67 -15.84 -8.10
C PRO A 318 0.84 -17.14 -8.90
N TRP A 319 1.90 -17.26 -9.71
CA TRP A 319 2.22 -18.47 -10.46
C TRP A 319 2.50 -19.69 -9.60
N SER A 320 3.03 -19.51 -8.40
CA SER A 320 3.22 -20.57 -7.40
C SER A 320 2.07 -20.69 -6.42
N GLY A 321 1.29 -19.65 -6.26
CA GLY A 321 0.30 -19.48 -5.20
C GLY A 321 0.93 -19.16 -3.83
N HIS A 322 2.26 -19.01 -3.77
CA HIS A 322 2.96 -18.70 -2.52
C HIS A 322 2.66 -17.27 -2.06
N TYR A 323 2.42 -17.11 -0.77
CA TYR A 323 2.36 -15.82 -0.09
C TYR A 323 2.94 -15.92 1.32
N ARG A 324 3.32 -14.81 1.91
CA ARG A 324 3.88 -14.76 3.26
C ARG A 324 3.08 -13.82 4.15
N VAL A 325 2.65 -14.32 5.30
CA VAL A 325 2.08 -13.49 6.38
C VAL A 325 3.24 -12.93 7.19
N ARG A 326 3.30 -11.62 7.32
CA ARG A 326 4.36 -10.93 8.06
C ARG A 326 3.98 -10.74 9.52
N GLN A 327 4.98 -10.57 10.38
CA GLN A 327 4.73 -10.33 11.82
C GLN A 327 3.93 -9.05 12.06
N SER A 328 4.10 -8.03 11.20
CA SER A 328 3.34 -6.77 11.21
C SER A 328 1.83 -6.97 11.28
N LEU A 329 1.28 -7.96 10.57
CA LEU A 329 -0.15 -8.29 10.59
C LEU A 329 -0.71 -8.46 12.01
N TRP A 330 0.07 -9.07 12.89
CA TRP A 330 -0.36 -9.32 14.27
C TRP A 330 -0.38 -8.05 15.12
N GLY A 331 0.34 -7.00 14.73
CA GLY A 331 0.21 -5.67 15.33
C GLY A 331 -1.19 -5.10 15.12
N TYR A 332 -1.71 -5.22 13.89
CA TYR A 332 -3.09 -4.82 13.59
C TYR A 332 -4.11 -5.67 14.33
N ALA A 333 -3.88 -6.99 14.43
CA ALA A 333 -4.77 -7.90 15.14
C ALA A 333 -5.01 -7.53 16.60
N HIS A 334 -4.01 -6.94 17.27
CA HIS A 334 -4.12 -6.43 18.64
C HIS A 334 -5.10 -5.26 18.79
N TYR A 335 -5.48 -4.62 17.69
CA TYR A 335 -6.52 -3.60 17.64
C TYR A 335 -7.78 -4.11 16.95
N GLY A 336 -7.66 -4.61 15.72
CA GLY A 336 -8.77 -4.96 14.86
C GLY A 336 -9.68 -6.05 15.42
N GLN A 337 -9.11 -7.00 16.19
CA GLN A 337 -9.92 -8.03 16.84
C GLN A 337 -10.45 -7.63 18.23
N PHE A 338 -10.04 -6.47 18.75
CA PHE A 338 -10.34 -6.02 20.11
C PHE A 338 -11.14 -4.72 20.17
N SER A 339 -11.50 -4.14 19.04
CA SER A 339 -12.25 -2.91 18.93
C SER A 339 -13.17 -2.92 17.71
N GLU A 340 -14.13 -2.04 17.72
CA GLU A 340 -15.04 -1.81 16.60
C GLU A 340 -15.22 -0.30 16.40
N VAL A 341 -15.44 0.15 15.18
CA VAL A 341 -15.78 1.55 14.89
C VAL A 341 -16.98 1.95 15.71
N GLY A 342 -16.93 3.17 16.29
CA GLY A 342 -17.97 3.66 17.19
C GLY A 342 -17.73 3.36 18.67
N TRP A 343 -16.75 2.52 19.02
CA TRP A 343 -16.30 2.44 20.42
C TRP A 343 -15.70 3.79 20.84
N ARG A 344 -15.49 3.96 22.13
CA ARG A 344 -14.96 5.21 22.67
C ARG A 344 -13.64 5.00 23.40
N TYR A 345 -12.72 5.92 23.21
CA TYR A 345 -11.51 5.99 24.02
C TYR A 345 -11.86 6.39 25.47
N VAL A 346 -11.45 5.59 26.42
CA VAL A 346 -11.58 5.90 27.86
C VAL A 346 -10.30 6.63 28.28
N ASP A 347 -10.31 7.96 28.25
CA ASP A 347 -9.11 8.80 28.42
C ASP A 347 -8.36 8.51 29.74
N SER A 348 -9.07 8.16 30.81
CA SER A 348 -8.42 7.76 32.07
C SER A 348 -7.55 6.49 31.94
N GLY A 349 -7.75 5.69 30.89
CA GLY A 349 -7.00 4.51 30.56
C GLY A 349 -6.09 4.67 29.31
N CYS A 350 -5.88 5.90 28.82
CA CYS A 350 -5.05 6.19 27.66
C CYS A 350 -3.84 7.03 28.11
N ARG A 351 -2.63 6.41 28.14
CA ARG A 351 -1.44 7.06 28.71
C ARG A 351 -0.12 6.39 28.37
N HIS A 352 0.95 7.11 28.57
CA HIS A 352 2.29 6.53 28.72
C HIS A 352 2.40 5.81 30.07
N LEU A 353 3.09 4.65 30.08
CA LEU A 353 3.37 3.89 31.30
C LEU A 353 4.67 4.38 31.95
N GLN A 354 4.71 4.39 33.29
CA GLN A 354 5.89 4.86 34.05
C GLN A 354 7.13 4.00 33.77
N GLY A 355 6.95 2.69 33.52
CA GLY A 355 8.04 1.75 33.22
C GLY A 355 8.44 1.70 31.75
N GLY A 356 7.88 2.55 30.90
CA GLY A 356 8.02 2.57 29.44
C GLY A 356 6.87 1.84 28.74
N GLY A 357 6.58 2.28 27.52
CA GLY A 357 5.46 1.83 26.71
C GLY A 357 4.18 2.64 26.91
N THR A 358 3.09 2.20 26.29
CA THR A 358 1.81 2.91 26.27
C THR A 358 0.62 2.00 26.52
N MET A 359 -0.49 2.58 26.95
CA MET A 359 -1.76 1.90 27.20
C MET A 359 -2.90 2.70 26.62
N VAL A 360 -3.78 2.04 25.87
CA VAL A 360 -5.05 2.58 25.37
C VAL A 360 -6.20 1.70 25.84
N THR A 361 -7.29 2.33 26.25
CA THR A 361 -8.54 1.66 26.64
C THR A 361 -9.66 2.11 25.73
N LEU A 362 -10.35 1.15 25.13
CA LEU A 362 -11.53 1.35 24.28
C LEU A 362 -12.75 0.67 24.92
N MET A 363 -13.91 1.32 24.87
CA MET A 363 -15.15 0.82 25.45
C MET A 363 -16.28 0.83 24.43
N SER A 364 -17.01 -0.27 24.36
CA SER A 364 -18.21 -0.40 23.54
C SER A 364 -19.40 0.39 24.15
N PRO A 365 -20.43 0.71 23.36
CA PRO A 365 -21.66 1.29 23.88
C PRO A 365 -22.37 0.42 24.94
N LYS A 366 -22.11 -0.89 24.93
CA LYS A 366 -22.69 -1.86 25.89
C LYS A 366 -21.87 -2.04 27.17
N GLY A 367 -20.71 -1.35 27.28
CA GLY A 367 -19.84 -1.42 28.45
C GLY A 367 -18.75 -2.49 28.38
N ASP A 368 -18.71 -3.32 27.32
CA ASP A 368 -17.54 -4.14 27.06
C ASP A 368 -16.33 -3.26 26.76
N TYR A 369 -15.15 -3.73 27.10
CA TYR A 369 -13.95 -2.92 26.88
C TYR A 369 -12.72 -3.77 26.54
N SER A 370 -11.75 -3.12 25.94
CA SER A 370 -10.43 -3.65 25.66
C SER A 370 -9.33 -2.72 26.17
N VAL A 371 -8.25 -3.30 26.65
CA VAL A 371 -7.04 -2.59 27.06
C VAL A 371 -5.90 -3.09 26.19
N ILE A 372 -5.30 -2.20 25.42
CA ILE A 372 -4.20 -2.52 24.52
C ILE A 372 -2.94 -1.85 25.05
N ILE A 373 -1.93 -2.66 25.34
CA ILE A 373 -0.67 -2.20 25.94
C ILE A 373 0.49 -2.68 25.08
N GLU A 374 1.45 -1.81 24.86
CA GLU A 374 2.78 -2.20 24.40
C GLU A 374 3.84 -1.66 25.36
N THR A 375 4.96 -2.35 25.44
CA THR A 375 6.08 -2.03 26.36
C THR A 375 7.37 -1.81 25.58
N LYS A 376 7.29 -1.20 24.40
CA LYS A 376 8.46 -0.88 23.57
C LYS A 376 9.44 0.00 24.35
N GLY A 377 10.70 -0.43 24.37
CA GLY A 377 11.76 0.29 25.05
C GLY A 377 11.76 0.20 26.59
N ALA A 378 10.79 -0.49 27.20
CA ALA A 378 10.84 -0.78 28.64
C ALA A 378 12.08 -1.60 28.98
N LYS A 379 12.75 -1.27 30.09
CA LYS A 379 14.01 -1.92 30.50
C LYS A 379 13.81 -3.00 31.56
N LYS A 380 12.67 -2.99 32.25
CA LYS A 380 12.34 -3.89 33.34
C LYS A 380 10.90 -4.34 33.31
N VAL A 381 10.64 -5.48 33.91
CA VAL A 381 9.28 -5.95 34.21
C VAL A 381 8.53 -4.89 35.01
N GLN A 382 7.29 -4.63 34.70
CA GLN A 382 6.42 -3.69 35.41
C GLN A 382 5.06 -4.29 35.70
N THR A 383 4.43 -3.84 36.78
CA THR A 383 3.07 -4.26 37.16
C THR A 383 2.10 -3.10 36.93
N VAL A 384 1.02 -3.37 36.20
CA VAL A 384 -0.07 -2.41 36.01
C VAL A 384 -1.35 -2.99 36.59
N SER A 385 -2.05 -2.15 37.33
CA SER A 385 -3.37 -2.53 37.89
C SER A 385 -4.42 -1.51 37.50
N TRP A 386 -5.63 -1.99 37.23
CA TRP A 386 -6.77 -1.10 37.00
C TRP A 386 -8.06 -1.60 37.64
N LYS A 387 -8.99 -0.65 37.84
CA LYS A 387 -10.36 -0.91 38.27
C LYS A 387 -11.30 -0.30 37.25
N THR A 388 -12.40 -0.97 36.95
CA THR A 388 -13.48 -0.40 36.15
C THR A 388 -14.45 0.38 37.03
N ALA A 389 -15.02 1.46 36.51
CA ALA A 389 -16.04 2.25 37.16
C ALA A 389 -17.33 2.31 36.31
N GLY A 390 -18.42 2.70 36.90
CA GLY A 390 -19.69 2.95 36.21
C GLY A 390 -20.21 1.72 35.44
N SER A 391 -20.56 1.94 34.17
CA SER A 391 -21.17 0.94 33.28
C SER A 391 -20.15 -0.04 32.65
N MET A 392 -18.85 0.11 32.93
CA MET A 392 -17.85 -0.80 32.35
C MET A 392 -17.98 -2.22 32.91
N SER A 393 -17.87 -3.19 32.05
CA SER A 393 -17.95 -4.62 32.39
C SER A 393 -16.90 -5.01 33.44
N ARG A 394 -17.27 -5.95 34.33
CA ARG A 394 -16.37 -6.55 35.33
C ARG A 394 -16.06 -8.01 35.02
N ASN A 395 -16.43 -8.44 33.80
CA ASN A 395 -16.19 -9.81 33.36
C ASN A 395 -14.69 -10.12 33.29
N THR A 396 -14.37 -11.40 33.34
CA THR A 396 -13.04 -11.93 33.12
C THR A 396 -12.50 -11.49 31.76
N LEU A 397 -11.25 -11.06 31.72
CA LEU A 397 -10.60 -10.60 30.50
C LEU A 397 -9.91 -11.74 29.78
N CYS A 398 -10.13 -11.89 28.48
CA CYS A 398 -9.21 -12.68 27.67
C CYS A 398 -7.90 -11.91 27.49
N GLN A 399 -6.81 -12.64 27.43
CA GLN A 399 -5.48 -12.09 27.24
C GLN A 399 -4.83 -12.66 25.97
N TRP A 400 -4.28 -11.79 25.16
CA TRP A 400 -3.48 -12.12 23.99
C TRP A 400 -2.16 -11.36 24.04
N THR A 401 -1.08 -11.99 23.61
CA THR A 401 0.26 -11.41 23.69
C THR A 401 1.05 -11.62 22.41
N SER A 402 1.97 -10.69 22.14
CA SER A 402 3.02 -10.84 21.14
C SER A 402 4.36 -10.45 21.72
N ASP A 403 5.37 -11.28 21.51
CA ASP A 403 6.77 -11.02 21.77
C ASP A 403 7.62 -11.37 20.53
N SER A 404 8.94 -11.25 20.61
CA SER A 404 9.83 -11.51 19.47
C SER A 404 9.79 -12.95 18.94
N VAL A 405 9.34 -13.90 19.75
CA VAL A 405 9.27 -15.33 19.42
C VAL A 405 7.85 -15.73 19.02
N ASN A 406 6.87 -15.29 19.79
CA ASN A 406 5.48 -15.72 19.67
C ASN A 406 4.57 -14.52 19.40
N GLN A 407 3.92 -14.48 18.25
CA GLN A 407 2.99 -13.42 17.89
C GLN A 407 1.55 -13.87 18.04
N PHE A 408 0.73 -13.00 18.61
CA PHE A 408 -0.72 -13.13 18.77
C PHE A 408 -1.13 -14.47 19.39
N MET A 409 -0.63 -14.72 20.62
CA MET A 409 -0.86 -15.94 21.37
C MET A 409 -1.91 -15.73 22.45
N ARG A 410 -2.92 -16.61 22.47
CA ARG A 410 -3.90 -16.66 23.55
C ARG A 410 -3.22 -17.11 24.85
N ARG A 411 -3.47 -16.37 25.95
CA ARG A 411 -3.00 -16.66 27.31
C ARG A 411 -4.19 -16.93 28.23
N ASP A 412 -3.91 -17.36 29.46
CA ASP A 412 -4.92 -17.55 30.47
C ASP A 412 -5.72 -16.25 30.71
N ASP A 413 -6.98 -16.44 31.08
CA ASP A 413 -7.87 -15.33 31.40
C ASP A 413 -7.44 -14.61 32.66
N VAL A 414 -7.54 -13.29 32.67
CA VAL A 414 -7.27 -12.45 33.83
C VAL A 414 -8.57 -12.19 34.59
N LYS A 415 -8.59 -12.62 35.85
CA LYS A 415 -9.73 -12.39 36.77
C LYS A 415 -9.46 -11.20 37.67
N ALA A 416 -10.51 -10.48 38.02
CA ALA A 416 -10.40 -9.42 39.02
C ALA A 416 -10.32 -10.01 40.43
N HIS A 417 -9.43 -9.45 41.25
CA HIS A 417 -9.36 -9.72 42.67
C HIS A 417 -9.69 -8.45 43.46
N GLY A 418 -10.72 -8.48 44.28
CA GLY A 418 -11.23 -7.28 44.96
C GLY A 418 -11.63 -6.15 44.01
N GLY A 419 -12.17 -6.51 42.84
CA GLY A 419 -12.58 -5.54 41.80
C GLY A 419 -11.41 -4.89 41.04
N ARG A 420 -10.20 -5.44 41.16
CA ARG A 420 -8.98 -4.94 40.52
C ARG A 420 -8.40 -6.02 39.61
N PHE A 421 -8.08 -5.67 38.38
CA PHE A 421 -7.23 -6.45 37.50
C PHE A 421 -5.77 -6.04 37.72
N THR A 422 -4.88 -7.01 37.80
CA THR A 422 -3.44 -6.79 37.96
C THR A 422 -2.69 -7.67 36.99
N VAL A 423 -1.79 -7.09 36.22
CA VAL A 423 -1.00 -7.81 35.20
C VAL A 423 0.48 -7.45 35.32
N THR A 424 1.32 -8.43 35.06
CA THR A 424 2.77 -8.27 34.97
C THR A 424 3.15 -8.19 33.50
N LEU A 425 3.83 -7.12 33.13
CA LEU A 425 4.22 -6.80 31.77
C LEU A 425 5.72 -7.00 31.58
N GLN A 426 6.10 -7.85 30.62
CA GLN A 426 7.49 -8.03 30.21
C GLN A 426 7.92 -6.86 29.32
N PRO A 427 9.21 -6.50 29.25
CA PRO A 427 9.73 -5.55 28.28
C PRO A 427 9.49 -5.99 26.85
N ASN A 428 9.37 -5.05 25.92
CA ASN A 428 9.21 -5.27 24.48
C ASN A 428 8.15 -6.33 24.16
N THR A 429 6.96 -6.18 24.68
CA THR A 429 5.84 -7.12 24.53
C THR A 429 4.54 -6.34 24.27
N VAL A 430 3.67 -6.90 23.45
CA VAL A 430 2.32 -6.37 23.21
C VAL A 430 1.30 -7.23 23.93
N TYR A 431 0.31 -6.59 24.50
CA TYR A 431 -0.79 -7.19 25.23
C TYR A 431 -2.13 -6.61 24.78
N SER A 432 -3.12 -7.49 24.58
CA SER A 432 -4.52 -7.07 24.48
C SER A 432 -5.36 -7.85 25.47
N PHE A 433 -6.10 -7.12 26.29
CA PHE A 433 -7.06 -7.64 27.27
C PHE A 433 -8.46 -7.21 26.87
N SER A 434 -9.45 -8.10 26.91
CA SER A 434 -10.82 -7.74 26.53
C SER A 434 -11.86 -8.55 27.27
N THR A 435 -13.01 -7.93 27.52
CA THR A 435 -14.23 -8.64 27.95
C THR A 435 -14.95 -9.31 26.78
N THR A 436 -14.64 -8.91 25.53
CA THR A 436 -15.15 -9.58 24.32
C THR A 436 -14.41 -10.88 24.01
N ARG A 437 -15.06 -11.75 23.24
CA ARG A 437 -14.52 -13.07 22.87
C ARG A 437 -14.55 -13.27 21.35
N GLY A 438 -14.02 -14.39 20.90
CA GLY A 438 -14.04 -14.82 19.50
C GLY A 438 -12.77 -14.49 18.71
N GLN A 439 -11.75 -13.88 19.36
CA GLN A 439 -10.47 -13.62 18.72
C GLN A 439 -9.78 -14.92 18.31
N GLN A 440 -9.15 -14.93 17.13
CA GLN A 440 -8.45 -16.08 16.58
C GLN A 440 -7.12 -15.66 15.95
N LYS A 441 -6.10 -16.51 16.11
CA LYS A 441 -4.92 -16.46 15.27
C LYS A 441 -5.21 -17.25 13.99
N GLY A 442 -5.65 -16.54 12.94
CA GLY A 442 -5.90 -17.16 11.65
C GLY A 442 -4.62 -17.78 11.08
N CYS A 443 -4.75 -18.94 10.48
CA CYS A 443 -3.66 -19.60 9.76
C CYS A 443 -4.22 -20.50 8.67
N PHE A 444 -3.41 -20.75 7.65
CA PHE A 444 -3.67 -21.70 6.59
C PHE A 444 -2.47 -22.63 6.47
N ALA A 445 -2.73 -23.94 6.44
CA ALA A 445 -1.67 -24.97 6.43
C ALA A 445 -1.20 -25.32 5.00
N ASP A 446 -1.95 -24.87 4.00
CA ASP A 446 -1.82 -25.26 2.59
C ASP A 446 -1.20 -24.16 1.72
N ILE A 447 -0.41 -23.26 2.32
CA ILE A 447 0.33 -22.24 1.55
C ILE A 447 1.39 -22.95 0.69
N PRO A 448 1.34 -22.83 -0.64
CA PRO A 448 2.31 -23.50 -1.51
C PRO A 448 3.74 -22.98 -1.30
N THR A 449 4.71 -23.80 -1.68
CA THR A 449 6.12 -23.36 -1.67
C THR A 449 6.39 -22.35 -2.77
N SER A 450 7.27 -21.37 -2.48
CA SER A 450 7.76 -20.39 -3.44
C SER A 450 8.43 -21.07 -4.64
N LYS A 451 8.17 -20.54 -5.83
CA LYS A 451 8.79 -20.99 -7.10
C LYS A 451 9.16 -19.78 -7.94
N PRO A 452 10.28 -19.87 -8.70
CA PRO A 452 10.61 -18.81 -9.64
C PRO A 452 9.51 -18.63 -10.69
N PHE A 453 9.46 -17.46 -11.30
CA PHE A 453 8.54 -17.18 -12.39
C PHE A 453 8.76 -18.20 -13.54
N PRO A 454 7.69 -18.80 -14.11
CA PRO A 454 7.82 -19.80 -15.16
C PRO A 454 8.45 -19.21 -16.43
N MET A 455 9.46 -19.91 -16.97
CA MET A 455 10.10 -19.56 -18.22
C MET A 455 10.28 -20.85 -19.05
N PRO A 456 9.89 -20.90 -20.34
CA PRO A 456 9.36 -19.81 -21.15
C PRO A 456 7.96 -19.34 -20.74
N TYR A 457 7.68 -18.07 -20.98
CA TYR A 457 6.36 -17.47 -20.83
C TYR A 457 5.83 -17.00 -22.19
N LYS A 458 4.56 -17.24 -22.45
CA LYS A 458 3.87 -16.78 -23.66
C LYS A 458 2.49 -16.24 -23.34
N ASP A 459 2.11 -15.20 -24.03
CA ASP A 459 0.77 -14.63 -24.00
C ASP A 459 0.41 -14.07 -25.40
N ASP A 460 -0.65 -14.61 -25.99
CA ASP A 460 -1.25 -14.17 -27.23
C ASP A 460 -2.57 -13.40 -27.00
N PHE A 461 -2.91 -13.16 -25.75
CA PHE A 461 -4.09 -12.41 -25.26
C PHE A 461 -5.46 -12.93 -25.74
N GLU A 462 -5.55 -14.12 -26.31
CA GLU A 462 -6.80 -14.65 -26.89
C GLU A 462 -7.80 -15.18 -25.84
N ASP A 463 -7.34 -15.57 -24.65
CA ASP A 463 -8.17 -16.22 -23.63
C ASP A 463 -8.87 -15.26 -22.67
N TYR A 464 -8.87 -13.95 -22.94
CA TYR A 464 -9.37 -12.94 -22.01
C TYR A 464 -10.77 -12.40 -22.29
N GLU A 465 -11.40 -12.79 -23.38
CA GLU A 465 -12.76 -12.28 -23.67
C GLU A 465 -13.81 -12.88 -22.72
N PRO A 466 -14.73 -12.08 -22.18
CA PRO A 466 -14.82 -10.62 -22.29
C PRO A 466 -13.85 -9.91 -21.31
N TYR A 467 -13.11 -8.92 -21.79
CA TYR A 467 -12.01 -8.24 -21.08
C TYR A 467 -12.41 -7.61 -19.74
N ASN A 468 -13.63 -7.12 -19.63
CA ASN A 468 -14.16 -6.49 -18.42
C ASN A 468 -14.16 -7.44 -17.21
N LYS A 469 -14.23 -8.75 -17.40
CA LYS A 469 -14.10 -9.74 -16.32
C LYS A 469 -12.72 -9.71 -15.66
N TRP A 470 -11.70 -9.26 -16.36
CA TRP A 470 -10.33 -9.19 -15.92
C TRP A 470 -9.89 -7.78 -15.52
N GLY A 471 -10.81 -6.83 -15.50
CA GLY A 471 -10.47 -5.42 -15.27
C GLY A 471 -9.65 -4.82 -16.42
N PHE A 472 -9.69 -5.41 -17.61
CA PHE A 472 -8.85 -5.11 -18.78
C PHE A 472 -7.35 -5.36 -18.54
N LEU A 473 -6.98 -6.03 -17.47
CA LEU A 473 -5.58 -6.27 -17.06
C LEU A 473 -5.13 -7.67 -17.51
N PRO A 474 -4.00 -7.79 -18.23
CA PRO A 474 -3.40 -9.07 -18.55
C PRO A 474 -2.82 -9.74 -17.29
N HIS A 475 -2.62 -11.07 -17.32
CA HIS A 475 -2.03 -11.80 -16.22
C HIS A 475 -0.54 -11.46 -16.05
N TYR A 476 -0.14 -11.27 -14.80
CA TYR A 476 1.25 -11.05 -14.36
C TYR A 476 1.89 -9.75 -14.80
N PHE A 477 1.27 -8.95 -15.64
CA PHE A 477 1.78 -7.61 -15.96
C PHE A 477 1.49 -6.63 -14.83
N ALA A 478 2.41 -5.69 -14.65
CA ALA A 478 2.29 -4.60 -13.70
C ALA A 478 2.67 -3.28 -14.37
N ASP A 479 1.68 -2.41 -14.55
CA ASP A 479 1.91 -1.09 -15.12
C ASP A 479 2.65 -0.20 -14.12
N ILE A 480 3.75 0.37 -14.56
CA ILE A 480 4.53 1.30 -13.74
C ILE A 480 4.11 2.74 -14.01
N ILE A 481 3.78 3.04 -15.26
CA ILE A 481 3.19 4.32 -15.66
C ILE A 481 2.34 4.08 -16.92
N GLY A 482 1.17 4.69 -16.99
CA GLY A 482 0.22 4.50 -18.07
C GLY A 482 -0.81 3.41 -17.77
N SER A 483 -1.49 2.96 -18.81
CA SER A 483 -2.48 1.88 -18.75
C SER A 483 -2.34 0.98 -19.97
N PHE A 484 -1.97 -0.27 -19.71
CA PHE A 484 -1.85 -1.32 -20.74
C PHE A 484 -3.06 -2.24 -20.63
N GLU A 485 -3.99 -2.10 -21.54
CA GLU A 485 -5.30 -2.76 -21.51
C GLU A 485 -5.48 -3.78 -22.60
N LEU A 486 -6.15 -4.88 -22.25
CA LEU A 486 -6.67 -5.87 -23.19
C LEU A 486 -7.68 -5.23 -24.12
N LYS A 487 -7.50 -5.39 -25.43
CA LYS A 487 -8.32 -4.82 -26.49
C LYS A 487 -8.52 -5.82 -27.63
N ALA A 488 -9.52 -5.57 -28.46
CA ALA A 488 -9.58 -6.20 -29.78
C ALA A 488 -8.39 -5.73 -30.64
N SER A 489 -7.83 -6.64 -31.41
CA SER A 489 -6.70 -6.35 -32.30
C SER A 489 -7.08 -5.30 -33.37
N PRO A 490 -6.18 -4.36 -33.68
CA PRO A 490 -6.48 -3.29 -34.66
C PRO A 490 -6.70 -3.79 -36.09
N ASP A 491 -6.24 -4.98 -36.42
CA ASP A 491 -6.51 -5.64 -37.73
C ASP A 491 -7.81 -6.47 -37.76
N GLY A 492 -8.56 -6.47 -36.66
CA GLY A 492 -9.81 -7.20 -36.48
C GLY A 492 -9.65 -8.70 -36.25
N LYS A 493 -8.45 -9.18 -35.90
CA LYS A 493 -8.18 -10.61 -35.69
C LYS A 493 -7.74 -10.84 -34.25
N GLY A 494 -8.65 -11.32 -33.40
CA GLY A 494 -8.38 -11.67 -32.02
C GLY A 494 -8.16 -10.48 -31.09
N SER A 495 -7.39 -10.69 -30.07
CA SER A 495 -7.14 -9.80 -28.94
C SER A 495 -5.67 -9.37 -28.87
N CYS A 496 -5.40 -8.25 -28.24
CA CYS A 496 -4.05 -7.74 -28.02
C CYS A 496 -3.99 -6.87 -26.76
N LEU A 497 -2.82 -6.37 -26.42
CA LEU A 497 -2.61 -5.40 -25.37
C LEU A 497 -2.33 -4.02 -25.97
N GLN A 498 -3.00 -2.97 -25.49
CA GLN A 498 -2.77 -1.59 -25.94
C GLN A 498 -2.35 -0.70 -24.76
N GLN A 499 -1.30 0.12 -24.94
CA GLN A 499 -1.13 1.29 -24.10
C GLN A 499 -2.15 2.35 -24.54
N THR A 500 -3.11 2.70 -23.65
CA THR A 500 -4.33 3.44 -24.02
C THR A 500 -4.25 4.94 -23.82
N VAL A 501 -3.30 5.44 -23.03
CA VAL A 501 -3.21 6.84 -22.60
C VAL A 501 -2.35 7.64 -23.57
N GLY A 502 -2.94 8.48 -24.40
CA GLY A 502 -2.23 9.27 -25.42
C GLY A 502 -1.66 10.62 -24.96
N GLU A 503 -1.97 11.04 -23.74
CA GLU A 503 -1.51 12.31 -23.17
C GLU A 503 -0.93 12.08 -21.77
N PRO A 504 0.13 12.83 -21.37
CA PRO A 504 0.76 12.66 -20.06
C PRO A 504 -0.22 12.89 -18.91
N ALA A 505 -0.42 11.89 -18.05
CA ALA A 505 -1.28 12.01 -16.87
C ALA A 505 -0.77 13.07 -15.88
N ASN A 506 -1.68 13.58 -15.05
CA ASN A 506 -1.34 14.35 -13.85
C ASN A 506 -0.73 13.41 -12.79
N SER A 507 0.50 12.96 -13.01
CA SER A 507 1.17 12.00 -12.14
C SER A 507 1.46 12.57 -10.75
N TRP A 508 1.40 11.71 -9.74
CA TRP A 508 1.90 12.03 -8.40
C TRP A 508 3.43 11.93 -8.36
N ALA A 509 4.00 10.90 -8.94
CA ALA A 509 5.45 10.75 -9.15
C ALA A 509 5.90 11.43 -10.46
N PRO A 510 7.21 11.64 -10.66
CA PRO A 510 7.73 12.14 -11.94
C PRO A 510 7.28 11.30 -13.12
N ASP A 511 7.10 11.93 -14.27
CA ASP A 511 6.64 11.33 -15.51
C ASP A 511 7.81 10.91 -16.42
N TRP A 512 7.64 9.82 -17.20
CA TRP A 512 8.62 9.31 -18.15
C TRP A 512 7.91 8.58 -19.30
N ASN A 513 8.60 7.68 -20.04
CA ASN A 513 7.99 6.76 -20.99
C ASN A 513 7.01 5.80 -20.28
N TYR A 514 5.91 5.47 -20.90
CA TYR A 514 4.87 4.62 -20.32
C TYR A 514 5.23 3.16 -20.50
N TYR A 515 5.26 2.38 -19.42
CA TYR A 515 5.72 0.99 -19.50
C TYR A 515 5.06 0.07 -18.45
N THR A 516 5.03 -1.19 -18.82
CA THR A 516 4.60 -2.30 -17.98
C THR A 516 5.72 -3.34 -17.87
N ILE A 517 5.77 -4.08 -16.77
CA ILE A 517 6.80 -5.08 -16.49
C ILE A 517 6.20 -6.45 -16.23
N ILE A 518 7.00 -7.50 -16.50
CA ILE A 518 6.65 -8.89 -16.23
C ILE A 518 7.90 -9.73 -15.99
N GLY A 519 7.84 -10.72 -15.09
CA GLY A 519 8.83 -11.77 -15.00
C GLY A 519 9.57 -11.90 -13.68
N ASP A 520 10.84 -12.24 -13.76
CA ASP A 520 11.68 -12.51 -12.60
C ASP A 520 12.98 -11.69 -12.67
N SER A 521 13.29 -11.00 -11.59
CA SER A 521 14.52 -10.20 -11.49
C SER A 521 15.79 -11.03 -11.59
N ALA A 522 15.72 -12.35 -11.45
CA ALA A 522 16.88 -13.26 -11.56
C ALA A 522 17.18 -13.71 -12.99
N TRP A 523 16.37 -13.41 -13.98
CA TRP A 523 16.58 -13.80 -15.37
C TRP A 523 17.87 -13.19 -15.93
N ARG A 524 18.68 -13.98 -16.63
CA ARG A 524 19.99 -13.54 -17.14
C ARG A 524 20.08 -13.56 -18.66
N ASP A 525 20.22 -14.76 -19.25
CA ASP A 525 20.40 -14.95 -20.70
C ASP A 525 19.07 -15.45 -21.27
N TYR A 526 18.35 -14.54 -21.89
CA TYR A 526 17.02 -14.79 -22.45
C TYR A 526 16.73 -13.85 -23.61
N GLU A 527 15.67 -14.15 -24.34
CA GLU A 527 15.09 -13.24 -25.32
C GLU A 527 13.66 -12.88 -24.94
N VAL A 528 13.27 -11.64 -25.20
CA VAL A 528 11.91 -11.15 -25.11
C VAL A 528 11.46 -10.71 -26.50
N LYS A 529 10.30 -11.22 -26.93
CA LYS A 529 9.68 -10.92 -28.23
C LYS A 529 8.29 -10.39 -28.01
N ALA A 530 7.88 -9.45 -28.86
CA ALA A 530 6.51 -9.00 -29.00
C ALA A 530 6.24 -8.60 -30.45
N ASP A 531 5.05 -8.87 -30.94
CA ASP A 531 4.53 -8.20 -32.11
C ASP A 531 4.06 -6.82 -31.70
N VAL A 532 4.37 -5.81 -32.49
CA VAL A 532 4.09 -4.39 -32.22
C VAL A 532 3.37 -3.79 -33.42
N TRP A 533 2.24 -3.12 -33.16
CA TRP A 533 1.53 -2.34 -34.17
C TRP A 533 1.64 -0.85 -33.79
N LEU A 534 2.19 -0.06 -34.70
CA LEU A 534 2.39 1.36 -34.53
C LEU A 534 1.41 2.15 -35.37
N ASN A 535 0.72 3.10 -34.77
CA ASN A 535 -0.01 4.12 -35.50
C ASN A 535 0.95 5.20 -36.01
N HIS A 536 0.46 6.09 -36.84
CA HIS A 536 1.28 7.21 -37.32
C HIS A 536 1.79 8.07 -36.15
N GLY A 537 3.11 8.29 -36.12
CA GLY A 537 3.82 9.02 -35.07
C GLY A 537 4.08 8.20 -33.79
N ASP A 538 3.73 6.92 -33.72
CA ASP A 538 4.01 6.09 -32.56
C ASP A 538 5.45 5.56 -32.54
N LYS A 539 5.93 5.32 -31.33
CA LYS A 539 7.18 4.64 -31.06
C LYS A 539 7.00 3.72 -29.85
N ALA A 540 7.39 2.47 -30.00
CA ALA A 540 7.29 1.47 -28.94
C ALA A 540 8.63 0.80 -28.65
N ALA A 541 8.69 0.04 -27.56
CA ALA A 541 9.85 -0.77 -27.23
C ALA A 541 9.50 -2.07 -26.51
N VAL A 542 10.40 -3.05 -26.64
CA VAL A 542 10.49 -4.20 -25.74
C VAL A 542 11.67 -3.98 -24.78
N MET A 543 11.44 -4.29 -23.51
CA MET A 543 12.40 -4.06 -22.43
C MET A 543 12.99 -5.40 -21.93
N GLY A 544 14.21 -5.36 -21.42
CA GLY A 544 14.82 -6.53 -20.80
C GLY A 544 15.90 -6.19 -19.78
N ARG A 545 16.19 -7.18 -18.93
CA ARG A 545 17.07 -7.02 -17.76
C ARG A 545 16.73 -5.79 -16.92
N VAL A 546 15.43 -5.53 -16.76
CA VAL A 546 14.95 -4.48 -15.85
C VAL A 546 15.09 -5.01 -14.43
N PHE A 547 16.00 -4.46 -13.65
CA PHE A 547 16.30 -4.91 -12.30
C PHE A 547 15.88 -3.93 -11.19
N ASP A 548 15.43 -2.74 -11.59
CA ASP A 548 14.96 -1.69 -10.71
C ASP A 548 14.00 -0.81 -11.51
N VAL A 549 12.84 -0.47 -10.96
CA VAL A 549 11.82 0.38 -11.61
C VAL A 549 11.88 1.84 -11.15
N GLY A 550 12.95 2.19 -10.45
CA GLY A 550 13.08 3.48 -9.81
C GLY A 550 12.29 3.54 -8.50
N PHE A 551 12.69 4.44 -7.65
CA PHE A 551 11.99 4.79 -6.44
C PHE A 551 10.77 5.66 -6.80
N GLY A 552 9.73 5.75 -5.96
CA GLY A 552 8.51 6.52 -6.23
C GLY A 552 8.71 7.96 -6.72
N TRP A 553 9.88 8.50 -6.52
CA TRP A 553 10.34 9.79 -7.01
C TRP A 553 11.02 9.72 -8.39
N GLY A 554 11.37 8.53 -8.87
CA GLY A 554 12.04 8.34 -10.14
C GLY A 554 11.48 7.09 -10.83
N VAL A 555 10.59 7.27 -11.80
CA VAL A 555 9.95 6.21 -12.58
C VAL A 555 10.86 5.63 -13.67
N ILE A 556 12.06 6.18 -13.86
CA ILE A 556 13.01 5.71 -14.89
C ILE A 556 13.63 4.40 -14.42
N PRO A 557 13.41 3.29 -15.13
CA PRO A 557 13.94 1.99 -14.73
C PRO A 557 15.45 1.88 -14.97
N LYS A 558 16.06 0.84 -14.40
CA LYS A 558 17.42 0.40 -14.72
C LYS A 558 17.35 -0.90 -15.52
N GLY A 559 17.87 -0.87 -16.75
CA GLY A 559 17.80 -2.01 -17.67
C GLY A 559 18.09 -1.61 -19.10
N TYR A 560 17.54 -2.35 -20.05
CA TYR A 560 17.70 -2.10 -21.48
C TYR A 560 16.35 -2.10 -22.17
N TYR A 561 16.27 -1.42 -23.33
CA TYR A 561 15.16 -1.57 -24.25
C TYR A 561 15.59 -1.47 -25.71
N LEU A 562 14.85 -2.14 -26.59
CA LEU A 562 14.89 -1.99 -28.04
C LEU A 562 13.67 -1.17 -28.44
N SER A 563 13.89 0.06 -28.90
CA SER A 563 12.82 0.90 -29.45
C SER A 563 12.76 0.85 -30.96
N MET A 564 11.56 1.00 -31.52
CA MET A 564 11.31 1.17 -32.94
C MET A 564 10.20 2.21 -33.15
N ASP A 565 10.40 3.13 -34.10
CA ASP A 565 9.36 4.03 -34.58
C ASP A 565 8.66 3.46 -35.85
N GLU A 566 7.58 4.09 -36.26
CA GLU A 566 6.76 3.69 -37.43
C GLU A 566 7.51 3.70 -38.78
N MET A 567 8.66 4.34 -38.80
CA MET A 567 9.52 4.44 -40.00
C MET A 567 10.65 3.40 -39.98
N GLY A 568 10.74 2.52 -38.98
CA GLY A 568 11.77 1.52 -38.86
C GLY A 568 13.09 2.00 -38.26
N ASN A 569 13.16 3.21 -37.69
CA ASN A 569 14.32 3.62 -36.93
C ASN A 569 14.36 2.91 -35.58
N CYS A 570 15.39 2.13 -35.34
CA CYS A 570 15.56 1.30 -34.16
C CYS A 570 16.75 1.76 -33.30
N ALA A 571 16.67 1.57 -31.99
CA ALA A 571 17.78 1.79 -31.09
C ALA A 571 17.81 0.80 -29.92
N ILE A 572 18.99 0.29 -29.60
CA ILE A 572 19.27 -0.36 -28.30
C ILE A 572 19.70 0.74 -27.34
N VAL A 573 19.00 0.86 -26.24
CA VAL A 573 19.24 1.89 -25.22
C VAL A 573 19.43 1.22 -23.87
N VAL A 574 20.42 1.71 -23.10
CA VAL A 574 20.52 1.43 -21.66
C VAL A 574 19.89 2.57 -20.89
N THR A 575 18.99 2.24 -19.99
CA THR A 575 18.39 3.18 -19.03
C THR A 575 18.97 2.91 -17.64
N ARG A 576 19.39 3.98 -16.94
CA ARG A 576 20.21 3.88 -15.71
C ARG A 576 19.54 4.54 -14.51
N GLY A 577 18.26 4.84 -14.62
CA GLY A 577 17.52 5.55 -13.59
C GLY A 577 17.87 7.04 -13.54
N LYS A 578 16.99 7.82 -12.95
CA LYS A 578 17.24 9.21 -12.58
C LYS A 578 16.51 9.47 -11.27
N VAL A 579 17.21 9.97 -10.28
CA VAL A 579 16.60 10.46 -9.05
C VAL A 579 16.93 11.94 -8.92
N ASP A 580 15.93 12.78 -8.74
CA ASP A 580 16.14 14.17 -8.42
C ASP A 580 16.59 14.29 -6.96
N LYS A 581 17.82 14.74 -6.76
CA LYS A 581 18.43 14.89 -5.43
C LYS A 581 17.71 15.92 -4.54
N THR A 582 16.92 16.80 -5.12
CA THR A 582 16.23 17.88 -4.39
C THR A 582 14.95 17.38 -3.71
N GLU A 583 14.39 16.27 -4.16
CA GLU A 583 13.16 15.67 -3.63
C GLU A 583 13.39 14.53 -2.64
N LEU A 584 14.64 14.23 -2.27
CA LEU A 584 14.99 13.19 -1.32
C LEU A 584 14.59 13.58 0.10
N VAL A 585 13.34 13.40 0.42
CA VAL A 585 12.80 13.56 1.77
C VAL A 585 12.53 12.17 2.31
N GLY A 586 13.31 11.77 3.29
CA GLY A 586 13.18 10.47 3.94
C GLY A 586 14.15 10.37 5.10
N ASP A 587 14.00 9.33 5.92
CA ASP A 587 14.98 9.05 6.96
C ASP A 587 16.36 8.67 6.39
N ALA A 588 17.36 8.57 7.26
CA ALA A 588 18.73 8.28 6.84
C ALA A 588 18.87 6.91 6.15
N GLU A 589 18.00 5.94 6.47
CA GLU A 589 17.98 4.62 5.85
C GLU A 589 17.43 4.68 4.44
N GLN A 590 16.32 5.38 4.21
CA GLN A 590 15.78 5.65 2.88
C GLN A 590 16.80 6.39 2.02
N GLN A 591 17.45 7.43 2.56
CA GLN A 591 18.50 8.15 1.86
C GLN A 591 19.71 7.27 1.52
N ALA A 592 20.08 6.33 2.40
CA ALA A 592 21.15 5.39 2.14
C ALA A 592 20.78 4.39 1.04
N ILE A 593 19.55 3.87 1.03
CA ILE A 593 19.02 2.98 -0.01
C ILE A 593 19.00 3.71 -1.36
N ILE A 594 18.49 4.93 -1.40
CA ILE A 594 18.46 5.77 -2.57
C ILE A 594 19.87 6.04 -3.07
N LYS A 595 20.79 6.41 -2.19
CA LYS A 595 22.21 6.65 -2.55
C LYS A 595 22.91 5.41 -3.06
N SER A 596 22.61 4.24 -2.56
CA SER A 596 23.19 2.97 -3.03
C SER A 596 22.65 2.56 -4.40
N GLY A 597 21.43 2.96 -4.74
CA GLY A 597 20.81 2.73 -6.05
C GLY A 597 21.06 3.82 -7.07
N ILE A 598 21.52 4.99 -6.65
CA ILE A 598 21.91 6.09 -7.54
C ILE A 598 23.30 5.80 -8.06
N ASP A 599 23.39 5.54 -9.34
CA ASP A 599 24.65 5.68 -10.08
C ASP A 599 25.01 7.18 -10.04
N THR A 600 25.93 7.51 -9.14
CA THR A 600 26.26 8.87 -8.76
C THR A 600 26.81 9.68 -9.93
N GLY A 601 25.95 10.29 -10.72
CA GLY A 601 26.30 11.29 -11.70
C GLY A 601 26.08 10.92 -13.16
N VAL A 602 25.63 9.70 -13.49
CA VAL A 602 25.41 9.25 -14.87
C VAL A 602 24.03 8.57 -14.99
N GLY A 603 23.01 9.21 -14.45
CA GLY A 603 21.61 8.79 -14.68
C GLY A 603 21.18 9.06 -16.12
N GLY A 604 20.01 8.54 -16.50
CA GLY A 604 19.39 8.77 -17.79
C GLY A 604 19.68 7.69 -18.82
N GLU A 605 19.38 8.01 -20.05
CA GLU A 605 19.44 7.08 -21.17
C GLU A 605 20.73 7.26 -21.98
N LEU A 606 21.29 6.13 -22.42
CA LEU A 606 22.42 6.09 -23.36
C LEU A 606 22.10 5.15 -24.51
N VAL A 607 22.14 5.67 -25.72
CA VAL A 607 21.98 4.87 -26.94
C VAL A 607 23.27 4.09 -27.20
N LEU A 608 23.15 2.75 -27.20
CA LEU A 608 24.27 1.84 -27.43
C LEU A 608 24.47 1.52 -28.92
N ALA A 609 23.38 1.39 -29.67
CA ALA A 609 23.39 1.14 -31.12
C ALA A 609 22.14 1.68 -31.77
N LYS A 610 22.22 2.01 -33.06
CA LYS A 610 21.10 2.44 -33.91
C LYS A 610 21.14 1.68 -35.24
N ALA A 611 19.95 1.42 -35.81
CA ALA A 611 19.79 0.89 -37.15
C ALA A 611 18.50 1.44 -37.77
N HIS A 612 18.42 1.37 -39.09
CA HIS A 612 17.17 1.53 -39.83
C HIS A 612 16.82 0.18 -40.46
N VAL A 613 15.56 -0.20 -40.36
CA VAL A 613 15.03 -1.46 -40.90
C VAL A 613 14.04 -1.11 -42.00
N ASP A 614 14.40 -1.46 -43.23
CA ASP A 614 13.52 -1.26 -44.39
C ASP A 614 12.28 -2.16 -44.32
N GLY A 615 11.17 -1.65 -44.83
CA GLY A 615 9.90 -2.38 -44.88
C GLY A 615 9.00 -2.25 -43.67
N VAL A 616 9.44 -1.55 -42.64
CA VAL A 616 8.60 -1.14 -41.50
C VAL A 616 7.65 -0.04 -41.97
N SER A 617 6.38 -0.16 -41.61
CA SER A 617 5.34 0.83 -41.93
C SER A 617 4.29 0.88 -40.83
N PRO A 618 3.63 2.04 -40.63
CA PRO A 618 2.53 2.14 -39.69
C PRO A 618 1.35 1.25 -40.09
N TYR A 619 0.50 0.91 -39.13
CA TYR A 619 -0.71 0.10 -39.30
C TYR A 619 -0.45 -1.34 -39.80
N THR A 620 0.71 -1.89 -39.41
CA THR A 620 1.07 -3.29 -39.65
C THR A 620 1.79 -3.87 -38.43
N TRP A 621 1.64 -5.19 -38.23
CA TRP A 621 2.36 -5.90 -37.21
C TRP A 621 3.82 -6.10 -37.60
N HIS A 622 4.74 -5.77 -36.68
CA HIS A 622 6.17 -6.01 -36.79
C HIS A 622 6.68 -6.72 -35.53
N ASN A 623 7.54 -7.71 -35.67
CA ASN A 623 8.08 -8.44 -34.53
C ASN A 623 9.37 -7.79 -34.03
N LEU A 624 9.38 -7.39 -32.75
CA LEU A 624 10.57 -6.94 -32.04
C LEU A 624 11.09 -8.03 -31.13
N CYS A 625 12.41 -8.29 -31.17
CA CYS A 625 13.06 -9.21 -30.26
C CYS A 625 14.37 -8.58 -29.70
N LEU A 626 14.48 -8.58 -28.39
CA LEU A 626 15.67 -8.18 -27.66
C LEU A 626 16.28 -9.42 -26.96
N ARG A 627 17.51 -9.80 -27.33
CA ARG A 627 18.19 -11.00 -26.87
C ARG A 627 19.43 -10.66 -26.05
N PHE A 628 19.63 -11.37 -24.96
CA PHE A 628 20.77 -11.21 -24.05
C PHE A 628 21.58 -12.49 -23.94
N GLU A 629 22.89 -12.41 -24.26
CA GLU A 629 23.86 -13.49 -24.10
C GLU A 629 25.12 -12.94 -23.41
N GLY A 630 25.28 -13.15 -22.13
CA GLY A 630 26.32 -12.51 -21.33
C GLY A 630 26.26 -10.98 -21.46
N LYS A 631 27.30 -10.37 -22.03
CA LYS A 631 27.37 -8.91 -22.29
C LYS A 631 26.84 -8.50 -23.67
N LYS A 632 26.60 -9.47 -24.57
CA LYS A 632 26.10 -9.20 -25.91
C LYS A 632 24.59 -8.98 -25.85
N ILE A 633 24.12 -7.92 -26.51
CA ILE A 633 22.72 -7.58 -26.67
C ILE A 633 22.45 -7.55 -28.17
N THR A 634 21.45 -8.30 -28.64
CA THR A 634 21.08 -8.38 -30.06
C THR A 634 19.64 -7.93 -30.24
N ALA A 635 19.44 -7.01 -31.15
CA ALA A 635 18.14 -6.61 -31.63
C ALA A 635 17.80 -7.34 -32.92
N VAL A 636 16.63 -7.95 -32.97
CA VAL A 636 16.08 -8.64 -34.14
C VAL A 636 14.72 -8.01 -34.47
N VAL A 637 14.50 -7.65 -35.73
CA VAL A 637 13.24 -7.09 -36.22
C VAL A 637 12.78 -7.96 -37.39
N ASP A 638 11.53 -8.41 -37.35
CA ASP A 638 10.92 -9.29 -38.37
C ASP A 638 11.81 -10.51 -38.71
N GLY A 639 12.42 -11.10 -37.67
CA GLY A 639 13.27 -12.27 -37.79
C GLY A 639 14.69 -12.01 -38.31
N LYS A 640 15.07 -10.76 -38.60
CA LYS A 640 16.39 -10.37 -39.08
C LYS A 640 17.17 -9.62 -38.00
N GLU A 641 18.44 -9.97 -37.78
CA GLU A 641 19.32 -9.22 -36.90
C GLU A 641 19.49 -7.80 -37.45
N ALA A 642 19.06 -6.80 -36.69
CA ALA A 642 19.15 -5.40 -37.09
C ALA A 642 20.45 -4.75 -36.56
N MET A 643 20.81 -5.05 -35.30
CA MET A 643 22.01 -4.49 -34.68
C MET A 643 22.42 -5.28 -33.44
N THR A 644 23.64 -5.05 -32.99
CA THR A 644 24.18 -5.59 -31.73
C THR A 644 24.84 -4.49 -30.90
N ALA A 645 24.85 -4.68 -29.60
CA ALA A 645 25.56 -3.85 -28.65
C ALA A 645 26.28 -4.73 -27.61
N THR A 646 27.23 -4.16 -26.89
CA THR A 646 27.89 -4.79 -25.75
C THR A 646 27.77 -3.89 -24.53
N SER A 647 27.25 -4.45 -23.44
CA SER A 647 27.15 -3.73 -22.17
C SER A 647 27.24 -4.68 -20.97
N SER A 648 27.82 -4.19 -19.89
CA SER A 648 27.91 -4.92 -18.61
C SER A 648 27.11 -4.24 -17.50
N TYR A 649 26.27 -3.25 -17.83
CA TYR A 649 25.52 -2.47 -16.85
C TYR A 649 24.51 -3.33 -16.08
N ALA A 650 23.65 -4.06 -16.78
CA ALA A 650 22.69 -4.97 -16.16
C ALA A 650 22.95 -6.41 -16.63
N GLY A 651 23.20 -7.31 -15.69
CA GLY A 651 23.43 -8.73 -15.94
C GLY A 651 22.20 -9.62 -15.77
N HIS A 652 21.11 -9.08 -15.23
CA HIS A 652 19.86 -9.79 -14.95
C HIS A 652 18.67 -8.81 -14.87
N GLY A 653 17.46 -9.34 -14.85
CA GLY A 653 16.25 -8.55 -14.66
C GLY A 653 15.09 -9.03 -15.50
N MET A 654 13.96 -8.39 -15.29
CA MET A 654 12.65 -8.69 -15.89
C MET A 654 12.56 -8.19 -17.32
N ALA A 655 11.48 -8.61 -18.00
CA ALA A 655 11.04 -8.06 -19.27
C ALA A 655 9.98 -6.98 -19.09
N GLY A 656 9.66 -6.26 -20.16
CA GLY A 656 8.58 -5.27 -20.20
C GLY A 656 8.25 -4.80 -21.60
N LEU A 657 7.19 -4.01 -21.69
CA LEU A 657 6.72 -3.34 -22.89
C LEU A 657 6.66 -1.84 -22.62
N MET A 658 6.98 -1.02 -23.62
CA MET A 658 7.07 0.43 -23.42
C MET A 658 6.49 1.18 -24.63
N ALA A 659 5.75 2.24 -24.32
CA ALA A 659 5.33 3.27 -25.26
C ALA A 659 6.16 4.53 -25.01
N VAL A 660 6.82 5.03 -26.06
CA VAL A 660 7.71 6.17 -25.92
C VAL A 660 6.90 7.46 -25.90
N LYS A 661 7.28 8.35 -24.98
CA LYS A 661 6.70 9.66 -24.80
C LYS A 661 7.58 10.73 -25.43
N ASP A 662 6.98 11.69 -26.09
CA ASP A 662 7.59 13.00 -26.39
C ASP A 662 7.13 14.06 -25.37
N SER A 663 7.37 15.33 -25.64
CA SER A 663 7.07 16.41 -24.70
C SER A 663 5.56 16.59 -24.41
N SER A 664 4.68 16.18 -25.30
CA SER A 664 3.25 16.47 -25.23
C SER A 664 2.34 15.27 -25.54
N ARG A 665 2.90 14.21 -26.10
CA ARG A 665 2.16 13.01 -26.54
C ARG A 665 2.82 11.76 -26.01
N VAL A 666 2.00 10.79 -25.65
CA VAL A 666 2.41 9.43 -25.39
C VAL A 666 1.97 8.55 -26.54
N SER A 667 2.85 7.71 -27.05
CA SER A 667 2.51 6.72 -28.07
C SER A 667 1.48 5.73 -27.53
N THR A 668 0.60 5.25 -28.41
CA THR A 668 -0.47 4.30 -28.07
C THR A 668 -0.35 3.00 -28.86
N PRO A 669 0.82 2.34 -28.86
CA PRO A 669 1.05 1.11 -29.59
C PRO A 669 0.20 -0.03 -29.08
N TYR A 670 -0.02 -1.02 -29.97
CA TYR A 670 -0.55 -2.32 -29.59
C TYR A 670 0.58 -3.35 -29.56
N PHE A 671 0.42 -4.34 -28.69
CA PHE A 671 1.37 -5.44 -28.49
C PHE A 671 0.61 -6.77 -28.53
N ASP A 672 1.23 -7.78 -29.13
CA ASP A 672 0.69 -9.11 -29.22
C ASP A 672 1.78 -10.17 -29.18
N ASN A 673 1.41 -11.44 -29.05
CA ASN A 673 2.31 -12.59 -29.16
C ASN A 673 3.58 -12.47 -28.30
N ILE A 674 3.42 -12.08 -27.03
CA ILE A 674 4.56 -11.99 -26.10
C ILE A 674 5.18 -13.36 -25.91
N ASP A 675 6.49 -13.46 -26.14
CA ASP A 675 7.26 -14.70 -25.99
C ASP A 675 8.59 -14.41 -25.30
N ILE A 676 8.74 -14.91 -24.06
CA ILE A 676 9.95 -14.77 -23.26
C ILE A 676 10.52 -16.15 -23.03
N ARG A 677 11.76 -16.40 -23.46
CA ARG A 677 12.38 -17.72 -23.36
C ARG A 677 13.89 -17.66 -23.05
N PRO A 678 14.42 -18.68 -22.36
CA PRO A 678 15.85 -18.75 -22.12
C PRO A 678 16.60 -19.02 -23.45
N ILE A 679 17.82 -18.51 -23.56
CA ILE A 679 18.68 -18.78 -24.73
C ILE A 679 19.13 -20.23 -24.76
N LYS A 680 19.34 -20.86 -23.61
CA LYS A 680 19.77 -22.27 -23.48
C LYS A 680 18.78 -22.99 -22.54
N GLY A 681 18.33 -24.16 -22.98
CA GLY A 681 17.43 -25.04 -22.21
C GLY A 681 16.04 -25.14 -22.83
N ASN A 682 15.44 -26.32 -22.68
CA ASN A 682 14.05 -26.57 -23.06
C ASN A 682 13.17 -26.44 -21.81
N GLY A 683 12.73 -25.24 -21.52
CA GLY A 683 11.71 -25.04 -20.49
C GLY A 683 10.36 -25.54 -20.96
N THR A 684 9.49 -25.97 -20.05
CA THR A 684 8.10 -26.28 -20.35
C THR A 684 7.34 -24.95 -20.39
N VAL A 685 6.66 -24.67 -21.50
CA VAL A 685 5.77 -23.51 -21.60
C VAL A 685 4.78 -23.57 -20.44
N SER A 686 4.67 -22.49 -19.65
CA SER A 686 3.70 -22.43 -18.59
C SER A 686 2.32 -22.40 -19.25
N SER A 687 1.52 -23.48 -19.09
CA SER A 687 0.09 -23.35 -19.28
C SER A 687 -0.43 -22.32 -18.30
N ARG A 688 -1.19 -21.33 -18.77
CA ARG A 688 -1.86 -20.39 -17.88
C ARG A 688 -2.75 -21.18 -16.92
N PRO A 689 -2.60 -20.97 -15.65
CA PRO A 689 -3.43 -21.64 -14.68
C PRO A 689 -4.87 -21.11 -14.77
N GLY A 690 -5.84 -21.92 -14.35
CA GLY A 690 -7.21 -21.50 -14.14
C GLY A 690 -7.28 -20.42 -13.06
N ILE A 691 -7.09 -19.16 -13.45
CA ILE A 691 -7.27 -17.98 -12.60
C ILE A 691 -8.75 -17.59 -12.74
N GLU A 692 -9.39 -17.27 -11.64
CA GLU A 692 -10.78 -16.83 -11.66
C GLU A 692 -10.90 -15.35 -11.99
N PRO A 693 -11.90 -14.93 -12.82
CA PRO A 693 -12.17 -13.53 -13.11
C PRO A 693 -12.36 -12.67 -11.87
N LEU A 694 -12.14 -11.36 -12.00
CA LEU A 694 -12.40 -10.38 -10.94
C LEU A 694 -13.89 -9.99 -10.89
N TYR A 695 -14.53 -9.86 -12.05
CA TYR A 695 -15.88 -9.33 -12.20
C TYR A 695 -16.85 -10.31 -12.86
#